data_192aee673d848a0ddf0e2f438fa33c12
#
_entry.id   192aee673d848a0ddf0e2f438fa33c12
#
_cell.length_a   1.000
_cell.length_b   1.000
_cell.length_c   1.000
_cell.angle_alpha   90.00
_cell.angle_beta   90.00
_cell.angle_gamma   90.00
#
_symmetry.space_group_name_H-M   'P 1'
#
loop_
_entity.id
_entity.type
_entity.pdbx_description
1 polymer ?
#
loop_
_entity_poly.entity_id
_entity_poly.type
_entity_poly.pdbx_seq_one_letter_code
_entity_poly.pdbx_strand_id
1 'polypeptide(L)'
;MANYGTRYVKKKTPWLAFALMLIVFLILGYLISGVYVAPKELKGDYNAQLLWAFTHPIKAANSKSPAWVGIGFIAWFFFVNYYMIHYRNFHSEMEHGDEDWLDPVKASRELKDSDDKYNRILSENVKVSIRGKLSNNNMMIVGSSGSFKTTSIMHQNLLQMGSSYVVLDVKGDTQRKLGKIFEKNGYQIYSLNFKNPEQSDRYNPFEWIQTEADMLRIIKSWHDAVRPAKENSAADPFWDDAVDLKMQAVFYYAWLDARDNNRKATFNDVISLLAMENVKTTDITGEESNALADLMEKCESEHDANYPPVRAFKKFQGKASETEGSVSLMISAMLNICETAEVKRIFSGNDIDIRTIGQQPTVVFLVMPDNVNTYTWITSMFYTQMFDTLIRLSDDEIKGPLPYEVQVWMDEFYAGARPADTEKLLGVIRSRNISMVPILQSIAQAKAIYPNEKWEIMMDNMAAVVFLGSGPQAKSTHEYISETLGNATADKRDDRMSFGVNSSSDLSYSKAELKLMTPGQVRRMPPTECIIFLESRPPIYDTKAIPFDKPEYGFTAADWLKDRYSAAMALGDYEHPVRTIYDAKNFRYITLSRDKCLDFVTDREEIERLKVMAKTDKTIYSCEVDERDLLYLSFDSARKRSMDEIAELYRQAVKESEEEVEQIKGLALLHDVDTEELIKKAEETDKTGWTGDTFADLCGRYWDKLKEIEKEIISNAMDDGLNEEQMINIFLAPTDDMDNLRRAYVIDNKRNGDNR
;
A
#
# COMPACT_ATOMS: atom_id res chain seq x y z
N MET A 1 -25.27 -23.25 5.82
CA MET A 1 -23.92 -23.77 5.53
C MET A 1 -24.04 -24.95 4.60
N ALA A 2 -23.73 -24.79 3.34
CA ALA A 2 -23.63 -25.93 2.41
C ALA A 2 -22.33 -26.64 2.73
N ASN A 3 -22.40 -27.89 3.14
CA ASN A 3 -21.23 -28.75 3.33
C ASN A 3 -20.60 -29.04 1.96
N TYR A 4 -19.65 -28.22 1.53
CA TYR A 4 -18.76 -28.52 0.43
C TYR A 4 -17.49 -29.22 0.99
N GLY A 5 -17.64 -30.48 1.34
CA GLY A 5 -16.51 -31.28 1.78
C GLY A 5 -16.74 -32.74 1.42
N THR A 6 -16.30 -33.15 0.25
CA THR A 6 -16.16 -34.56 -0.08
C THR A 6 -14.91 -35.10 0.59
N ARG A 7 -15.05 -35.83 1.69
CA ARG A 7 -13.94 -36.56 2.31
C ARG A 7 -13.59 -37.74 1.43
N TYR A 8 -12.42 -37.72 0.81
CA TYR A 8 -11.86 -38.83 0.06
C TYR A 8 -11.39 -39.92 1.01
N VAL A 9 -12.06 -41.05 1.02
CA VAL A 9 -11.61 -42.25 1.70
C VAL A 9 -11.03 -43.20 0.64
N LYS A 10 -9.71 -43.32 0.63
CA LYS A 10 -9.02 -44.32 -0.21
C LYS A 10 -9.55 -45.69 0.17
N LYS A 11 -10.45 -46.29 -0.63
CA LYS A 11 -10.97 -47.65 -0.41
C LYS A 11 -9.83 -48.66 -0.52
N LYS A 12 -9.38 -49.16 0.60
CA LYS A 12 -8.40 -50.26 0.63
C LYS A 12 -9.12 -51.54 0.28
N THR A 13 -8.48 -52.38 -0.56
CA THR A 13 -8.97 -53.74 -0.85
C THR A 13 -9.25 -54.47 0.45
N PRO A 14 -10.48 -55.03 0.68
CA PRO A 14 -10.88 -55.54 1.97
C PRO A 14 -10.32 -56.96 2.23
N TRP A 15 -9.00 -57.10 2.26
CA TRP A 15 -8.34 -58.38 2.47
C TRP A 15 -8.79 -59.13 3.70
N LEU A 16 -9.08 -58.39 4.78
CA LEU A 16 -9.62 -58.98 6.01
C LEU A 16 -11.01 -59.60 5.78
N ALA A 17 -11.87 -58.93 5.01
CA ALA A 17 -13.19 -59.42 4.66
C ALA A 17 -13.07 -60.70 3.78
N PHE A 18 -12.15 -60.70 2.81
CA PHE A 18 -11.91 -61.90 2.00
C PHE A 18 -11.39 -63.06 2.81
N ALA A 19 -10.51 -62.82 3.78
CA ALA A 19 -10.01 -63.85 4.69
C ALA A 19 -11.16 -64.42 5.57
N LEU A 20 -12.03 -63.55 6.12
CA LEU A 20 -13.19 -63.98 6.88
C LEU A 20 -14.19 -64.78 5.99
N MET A 21 -14.43 -64.32 4.76
CA MET A 21 -15.30 -65.03 3.82
C MET A 21 -14.70 -66.37 3.40
N LEU A 22 -13.37 -66.50 3.27
CA LEU A 22 -12.72 -67.78 3.02
C LEU A 22 -13.13 -68.83 4.08
N ILE A 23 -13.02 -68.46 5.35
CA ILE A 23 -13.43 -69.33 6.47
C ILE A 23 -14.89 -69.75 6.32
N VAL A 24 -15.78 -68.81 5.98
CA VAL A 24 -17.19 -69.11 5.76
C VAL A 24 -17.40 -70.07 4.63
N PHE A 25 -16.71 -69.91 3.47
CA PHE A 25 -16.85 -70.79 2.32
C PHE A 25 -16.30 -72.19 2.63
N LEU A 26 -15.19 -72.30 3.37
CA LEU A 26 -14.64 -73.58 3.81
C LEU A 26 -15.57 -74.35 4.75
N ILE A 27 -16.16 -73.57 5.74
CA ILE A 27 -17.15 -74.15 6.67
C ILE A 27 -18.39 -74.60 5.90
N LEU A 28 -18.92 -73.78 4.98
CA LEU A 28 -20.07 -74.19 4.15
C LEU A 28 -19.77 -75.41 3.33
N GLY A 29 -18.64 -75.49 2.68
CA GLY A 29 -18.20 -76.69 1.93
C GLY A 29 -18.15 -77.90 2.85
N TYR A 30 -17.57 -77.79 4.03
CA TYR A 30 -17.55 -78.83 5.03
C TYR A 30 -18.95 -79.28 5.45
N LEU A 31 -19.86 -78.38 5.78
CA LEU A 31 -21.24 -78.69 6.21
C LEU A 31 -22.08 -79.28 5.11
N ILE A 32 -21.92 -78.81 3.87
CA ILE A 32 -22.57 -79.46 2.69
C ILE A 32 -22.16 -80.93 2.53
N SER A 33 -20.87 -81.25 2.81
CA SER A 33 -20.45 -82.62 2.78
C SER A 33 -21.20 -83.49 3.77
N GLY A 34 -21.69 -82.94 4.86
CA GLY A 34 -22.49 -83.63 5.90
C GLY A 34 -23.81 -84.25 5.41
N VAL A 35 -24.32 -83.76 4.29
CA VAL A 35 -25.46 -84.35 3.61
C VAL A 35 -25.27 -85.82 3.29
N TYR A 36 -24.03 -86.25 3.00
CA TYR A 36 -23.71 -87.68 2.68
C TYR A 36 -23.74 -88.59 3.90
N VAL A 37 -23.65 -88.07 5.09
CA VAL A 37 -23.58 -88.84 6.36
C VAL A 37 -24.85 -88.58 7.22
N ALA A 38 -25.76 -87.78 6.75
CA ALA A 38 -27.00 -87.54 7.44
C ALA A 38 -27.83 -88.81 7.69
N PRO A 39 -28.57 -88.98 8.77
CA PRO A 39 -29.40 -90.14 9.10
C PRO A 39 -30.31 -90.60 7.96
N LYS A 40 -30.48 -91.92 7.80
CA LYS A 40 -31.26 -92.51 6.71
C LYS A 40 -32.71 -92.03 6.68
N GLU A 41 -33.24 -91.63 7.80
CA GLU A 41 -34.61 -91.05 7.98
C GLU A 41 -34.81 -89.70 7.31
N LEU A 42 -33.73 -88.96 7.05
CA LEU A 42 -33.74 -87.62 6.36
C LEU A 42 -33.40 -87.76 4.86
N LYS A 43 -33.18 -89.02 4.33
CA LYS A 43 -32.85 -89.19 2.92
C LYS A 43 -34.04 -88.78 2.04
N GLY A 44 -33.79 -87.80 1.17
CA GLY A 44 -34.77 -87.20 0.23
C GLY A 44 -35.17 -85.78 0.52
N ASP A 45 -34.92 -85.28 1.75
CA ASP A 45 -35.06 -83.89 2.10
C ASP A 45 -33.69 -83.23 2.31
N TYR A 46 -33.18 -82.60 1.27
CA TYR A 46 -31.89 -81.97 1.28
C TYR A 46 -31.80 -80.80 2.32
N ASN A 47 -32.89 -80.12 2.58
CA ASN A 47 -32.96 -79.04 3.58
C ASN A 47 -32.82 -79.57 5.00
N ALA A 48 -33.52 -80.69 5.30
CA ALA A 48 -33.39 -81.39 6.57
C ALA A 48 -32.00 -82.00 6.79
N GLN A 49 -31.39 -82.56 5.77
CA GLN A 49 -30.01 -83.06 5.82
C GLN A 49 -29.00 -81.96 6.07
N LEU A 50 -29.14 -80.87 5.41
CA LEU A 50 -28.28 -79.65 5.59
C LEU A 50 -28.42 -79.10 6.97
N LEU A 51 -29.66 -78.93 7.47
CA LEU A 51 -29.95 -78.47 8.82
C LEU A 51 -29.38 -79.40 9.89
N TRP A 52 -29.44 -80.74 9.65
CA TRP A 52 -28.79 -81.73 10.51
C TRP A 52 -27.27 -81.52 10.53
N ALA A 53 -26.62 -81.30 9.43
CA ALA A 53 -25.19 -81.08 9.33
C ALA A 53 -24.79 -79.81 10.08
N PHE A 54 -25.56 -78.76 10.00
CA PHE A 54 -25.37 -77.55 10.75
C PHE A 54 -25.52 -77.70 12.28
N THR A 55 -26.46 -78.53 12.73
CA THR A 55 -26.71 -78.81 14.15
C THR A 55 -25.76 -79.84 14.74
N HIS A 56 -25.13 -80.65 13.90
CA HIS A 56 -24.18 -81.70 14.33
C HIS A 56 -22.85 -81.64 13.57
N PRO A 57 -22.09 -80.54 13.63
CA PRO A 57 -20.94 -80.29 12.81
C PRO A 57 -19.84 -81.37 13.01
N ILE A 58 -19.60 -81.88 14.20
CA ILE A 58 -18.62 -82.88 14.47
C ILE A 58 -18.98 -84.22 13.79
N LYS A 59 -20.25 -84.64 13.76
CA LYS A 59 -20.75 -85.84 13.14
C LYS A 59 -20.88 -85.75 11.64
N ALA A 60 -20.83 -84.55 11.07
CA ALA A 60 -20.84 -84.32 9.62
C ALA A 60 -19.53 -84.67 8.92
N ALA A 61 -18.44 -84.85 9.66
CA ALA A 61 -17.15 -85.25 9.10
C ALA A 61 -17.23 -86.59 8.37
N ASN A 62 -16.73 -86.64 7.14
CA ASN A 62 -16.71 -87.84 6.29
C ASN A 62 -15.58 -87.81 5.28
N SER A 63 -15.38 -88.96 4.57
CA SER A 63 -14.28 -89.08 3.60
C SER A 63 -14.36 -88.13 2.38
N LYS A 64 -15.59 -87.53 2.15
CA LYS A 64 -15.77 -86.57 1.06
C LYS A 64 -15.63 -85.09 1.57
N SER A 65 -15.50 -84.91 2.84
CA SER A 65 -15.38 -83.53 3.42
C SER A 65 -14.17 -82.80 2.83
N PRO A 66 -12.98 -83.34 2.63
CA PRO A 66 -11.83 -82.67 1.98
C PRO A 66 -12.13 -82.18 0.56
N ALA A 67 -12.87 -82.98 -0.23
CA ALA A 67 -13.25 -82.59 -1.59
C ALA A 67 -14.23 -81.41 -1.61
N TRP A 68 -15.23 -81.44 -0.70
CA TRP A 68 -16.21 -80.36 -0.60
C TRP A 68 -15.64 -79.07 0.01
N VAL A 69 -14.66 -79.18 0.90
CA VAL A 69 -13.88 -78.02 1.39
C VAL A 69 -13.08 -77.42 0.24
N GLY A 70 -12.51 -78.29 -0.63
CA GLY A 70 -11.86 -77.84 -1.84
C GLY A 70 -12.78 -77.15 -2.83
N ILE A 71 -14.04 -77.66 -2.99
CA ILE A 71 -15.08 -76.92 -3.77
C ILE A 71 -15.40 -75.58 -3.14
N GLY A 72 -15.52 -75.48 -1.80
CA GLY A 72 -15.68 -74.20 -1.08
C GLY A 72 -14.56 -73.26 -1.35
N PHE A 73 -13.31 -73.71 -1.35
CA PHE A 73 -12.16 -72.88 -1.71
C PHE A 73 -12.22 -72.37 -3.16
N ILE A 74 -12.58 -73.24 -4.10
CA ILE A 74 -12.74 -72.92 -5.51
C ILE A 74 -13.85 -71.85 -5.67
N ALA A 75 -14.99 -72.06 -4.98
CA ALA A 75 -16.10 -71.10 -5.00
C ALA A 75 -15.67 -69.70 -4.43
N TRP A 76 -14.94 -69.71 -3.31
CA TRP A 76 -14.37 -68.47 -2.76
C TRP A 76 -13.38 -67.85 -3.75
N PHE A 77 -12.51 -68.62 -4.39
CA PHE A 77 -11.55 -68.10 -5.38
C PHE A 77 -12.28 -67.45 -6.55
N PHE A 78 -13.34 -68.06 -7.09
CA PHE A 78 -14.15 -67.43 -8.12
C PHE A 78 -14.89 -66.21 -7.63
N PHE A 79 -15.36 -66.19 -6.40
CA PHE A 79 -16.01 -65.03 -5.78
C PHE A 79 -15.03 -63.84 -5.65
N VAL A 80 -13.82 -64.08 -5.14
CA VAL A 80 -12.79 -63.07 -5.03
C VAL A 80 -12.37 -62.56 -6.42
N ASN A 81 -12.16 -63.49 -7.38
CA ASN A 81 -11.84 -63.09 -8.76
C ASN A 81 -12.98 -62.29 -9.40
N TYR A 82 -14.22 -62.70 -9.21
CA TYR A 82 -15.38 -61.96 -9.68
C TYR A 82 -15.42 -60.55 -9.06
N TYR A 83 -15.21 -60.46 -7.75
CA TYR A 83 -15.15 -59.20 -7.04
C TYR A 83 -13.99 -58.33 -7.56
N MET A 84 -12.78 -58.92 -7.72
CA MET A 84 -11.60 -58.19 -8.20
C MET A 84 -11.74 -57.72 -9.64
N ILE A 85 -12.35 -58.51 -10.51
CA ILE A 85 -12.63 -58.15 -11.91
C ILE A 85 -13.68 -57.02 -11.99
N HIS A 86 -14.69 -57.05 -11.12
CA HIS A 86 -15.73 -56.03 -11.08
C HIS A 86 -15.40 -54.90 -10.13
N TYR A 87 -14.41 -55.09 -9.24
CA TYR A 87 -13.79 -54.04 -8.44
C TYR A 87 -12.85 -53.28 -9.35
N ARG A 88 -13.44 -52.38 -10.11
CA ARG A 88 -12.66 -51.43 -10.89
C ARG A 88 -11.95 -50.54 -9.92
N ASN A 89 -10.66 -50.79 -9.74
CA ASN A 89 -9.73 -49.88 -9.09
C ASN A 89 -9.49 -48.75 -10.08
N PHE A 90 -10.49 -47.90 -10.21
CA PHE A 90 -10.24 -46.62 -10.82
C PHE A 90 -9.25 -45.94 -9.90
N HIS A 91 -8.24 -45.25 -10.43
CA HIS A 91 -7.57 -44.13 -9.74
C HIS A 91 -8.61 -43.04 -9.50
N SER A 92 -9.69 -43.39 -8.95
CA SER A 92 -11.03 -42.92 -9.19
C SER A 92 -11.36 -41.66 -8.40
N GLU A 93 -10.48 -41.26 -7.50
CA GLU A 93 -10.70 -40.10 -6.65
C GLU A 93 -9.86 -38.91 -7.10
N MET A 94 -8.95 -39.07 -8.06
CA MET A 94 -8.01 -38.07 -8.59
C MET A 94 -7.95 -38.01 -10.13
N GLU A 95 -8.90 -38.66 -10.84
CA GLU A 95 -8.85 -38.80 -12.30
C GLU A 95 -8.90 -37.45 -13.05
N HIS A 96 -9.58 -36.48 -12.45
CA HIS A 96 -9.76 -35.12 -12.97
C HIS A 96 -9.26 -34.02 -12.04
N GLY A 97 -8.56 -34.40 -10.93
CA GLY A 97 -8.05 -33.49 -9.91
C GLY A 97 -8.50 -33.89 -8.51
N ASP A 98 -7.75 -33.49 -7.51
CA ASP A 98 -7.98 -33.77 -6.10
C ASP A 98 -8.10 -32.49 -5.23
N GLU A 99 -8.33 -31.34 -5.86
CA GLU A 99 -8.47 -30.07 -5.15
C GLU A 99 -9.68 -30.07 -4.20
N ASP A 100 -9.44 -29.61 -2.99
CA ASP A 100 -10.44 -29.44 -1.94
C ASP A 100 -10.15 -28.19 -1.11
N TRP A 101 -11.15 -27.73 -0.36
CA TRP A 101 -10.97 -26.58 0.52
C TRP A 101 -10.23 -26.97 1.80
N LEU A 102 -9.18 -26.23 2.13
CA LEU A 102 -8.52 -26.35 3.43
C LEU A 102 -9.35 -25.63 4.51
N ASP A 103 -9.57 -26.31 5.63
CA ASP A 103 -10.26 -25.71 6.78
C ASP A 103 -9.47 -24.50 7.34
N PRO A 104 -10.07 -23.29 7.42
CA PRO A 104 -9.40 -22.07 7.85
C PRO A 104 -8.78 -22.18 9.24
N VAL A 105 -9.48 -22.78 10.20
CA VAL A 105 -9.01 -22.91 11.59
C VAL A 105 -7.84 -23.89 11.68
N LYS A 106 -7.87 -24.96 10.88
CA LYS A 106 -6.76 -25.91 10.80
C LYS A 106 -5.53 -25.25 10.18
N ALA A 107 -5.70 -24.51 9.08
CA ALA A 107 -4.61 -23.77 8.43
C ALA A 107 -3.96 -22.78 9.40
N SER A 108 -4.78 -22.00 10.09
CA SER A 108 -4.31 -21.04 11.08
C SER A 108 -3.56 -21.71 12.23
N ARG A 109 -4.05 -22.84 12.73
CA ARG A 109 -3.37 -23.58 13.83
C ARG A 109 -1.97 -24.04 13.45
N GLU A 110 -1.75 -24.43 12.21
CA GLU A 110 -0.46 -24.88 11.70
C GLU A 110 0.50 -23.72 11.42
N LEU A 111 -0.03 -22.58 10.99
CA LEU A 111 0.75 -21.48 10.43
C LEU A 111 0.96 -20.29 11.37
N LYS A 112 0.10 -20.12 12.38
CA LYS A 112 0.21 -18.97 13.29
C LYS A 112 1.45 -19.05 14.19
N ASP A 113 1.93 -17.88 14.58
CA ASP A 113 2.90 -17.71 15.66
C ASP A 113 2.21 -17.78 17.02
N SER A 114 2.99 -18.11 18.05
CA SER A 114 2.52 -18.08 19.45
C SER A 114 2.30 -16.66 19.97
N ASP A 115 3.12 -15.71 19.52
CA ASP A 115 2.96 -14.28 19.81
C ASP A 115 2.11 -13.63 18.71
N ASP A 116 0.91 -13.19 19.06
CA ASP A 116 -0.09 -12.74 18.08
C ASP A 116 0.37 -11.56 17.22
N LYS A 117 1.26 -10.68 17.72
CA LYS A 117 1.78 -9.53 16.98
C LYS A 117 2.60 -9.92 15.74
N TYR A 118 3.17 -11.14 15.72
CA TYR A 118 3.93 -11.65 14.58
C TYR A 118 3.07 -12.47 13.61
N ASN A 119 1.75 -12.36 13.70
CA ASN A 119 0.84 -12.97 12.78
C ASN A 119 0.32 -11.97 11.75
N ARG A 120 0.35 -12.36 10.49
CA ARG A 120 -0.35 -11.67 9.42
C ARG A 120 -1.79 -12.19 9.36
N ILE A 121 -2.75 -11.29 9.41
CA ILE A 121 -4.19 -11.60 9.34
C ILE A 121 -4.59 -11.61 7.88
N LEU A 122 -5.01 -12.78 7.38
CA LEU A 122 -5.46 -12.95 5.99
C LEU A 122 -6.99 -12.96 5.87
N SER A 123 -7.67 -13.40 6.94
CA SER A 123 -9.12 -13.43 7.06
C SER A 123 -9.50 -13.45 8.55
N GLU A 124 -10.78 -13.57 8.88
CA GLU A 124 -11.22 -13.65 10.26
C GLU A 124 -10.61 -14.83 11.03
N ASN A 125 -10.46 -16.00 10.36
CA ASN A 125 -10.00 -17.22 10.99
C ASN A 125 -8.56 -17.63 10.60
N VAL A 126 -7.97 -17.01 9.57
CA VAL A 126 -6.65 -17.37 9.06
C VAL A 126 -5.60 -16.37 9.47
N LYS A 127 -4.68 -16.82 10.31
CA LYS A 127 -3.48 -16.09 10.71
C LYS A 127 -2.24 -16.87 10.31
N VAL A 128 -1.23 -16.18 9.78
CA VAL A 128 0.02 -16.78 9.31
C VAL A 128 1.21 -16.02 9.93
N SER A 129 2.12 -16.76 10.55
CA SER A 129 3.33 -16.19 11.13
C SER A 129 4.21 -15.55 10.06
N ILE A 130 4.72 -14.36 10.34
CA ILE A 130 5.75 -13.69 9.54
C ILE A 130 7.16 -14.24 9.80
N ARG A 131 7.30 -15.20 10.73
CA ARG A 131 8.57 -15.80 11.16
C ARG A 131 8.80 -17.17 10.51
N GLY A 132 8.92 -17.20 9.18
CA GLY A 132 9.41 -18.38 8.43
C GLY A 132 8.48 -19.57 8.36
N LYS A 133 7.16 -19.39 8.38
CA LYS A 133 6.19 -20.46 8.13
C LYS A 133 5.88 -20.68 6.64
N LEU A 134 6.08 -19.66 5.83
CA LEU A 134 6.05 -19.71 4.37
C LEU A 134 7.46 -19.46 3.83
N SER A 135 7.64 -19.68 2.53
CA SER A 135 8.95 -19.47 1.87
C SER A 135 9.38 -18.01 1.91
N ASN A 136 8.43 -17.10 1.87
CA ASN A 136 8.60 -15.64 2.00
C ASN A 136 7.34 -15.01 2.60
N ASN A 137 7.40 -13.70 2.89
CA ASN A 137 6.27 -12.96 3.42
C ASN A 137 5.60 -12.03 2.38
N ASN A 138 5.94 -12.14 1.09
CA ASN A 138 5.26 -11.36 0.06
C ASN A 138 3.82 -11.84 -0.09
N MET A 139 2.90 -10.90 -0.22
CA MET A 139 1.48 -11.20 -0.33
C MET A 139 0.83 -10.27 -1.36
N MET A 140 -0.01 -10.82 -2.22
CA MET A 140 -0.84 -10.03 -3.12
C MET A 140 -2.28 -9.99 -2.64
N ILE A 141 -2.89 -8.82 -2.72
CA ILE A 141 -4.31 -8.64 -2.43
C ILE A 141 -5.01 -8.22 -3.72
N VAL A 142 -6.07 -8.96 -4.08
CA VAL A 142 -6.90 -8.65 -5.25
C VAL A 142 -8.33 -8.43 -4.81
N GLY A 143 -8.87 -7.24 -5.09
CA GLY A 143 -10.26 -6.96 -4.74
C GLY A 143 -10.75 -5.65 -5.37
N SER A 144 -11.98 -5.63 -5.88
CA SER A 144 -12.58 -4.44 -6.49
C SER A 144 -12.73 -3.28 -5.50
N SER A 145 -13.09 -2.11 -6.00
CA SER A 145 -13.49 -0.99 -5.13
C SER A 145 -14.66 -1.41 -4.25
N GLY A 146 -14.62 -1.03 -2.96
CA GLY A 146 -15.64 -1.43 -1.97
C GLY A 146 -15.52 -2.86 -1.44
N SER A 147 -14.49 -3.64 -1.82
CA SER A 147 -14.28 -5.01 -1.32
C SER A 147 -13.66 -5.09 0.07
N PHE A 148 -13.51 -3.96 0.77
CA PHE A 148 -12.93 -3.82 2.12
C PHE A 148 -11.43 -4.10 2.21
N LYS A 149 -10.66 -4.01 1.12
CA LYS A 149 -9.20 -4.27 1.08
C LYS A 149 -8.46 -3.58 2.23
N THR A 150 -8.60 -2.27 2.30
CA THR A 150 -7.90 -1.42 3.29
C THR A 150 -8.30 -1.77 4.72
N THR A 151 -9.60 -1.90 5.01
CA THR A 151 -10.07 -2.12 6.38
C THR A 151 -9.97 -3.56 6.86
N SER A 152 -10.19 -4.55 5.98
CA SER A 152 -10.18 -5.97 6.39
C SER A 152 -8.80 -6.61 6.35
N ILE A 153 -7.87 -6.09 5.55
CA ILE A 153 -6.51 -6.65 5.46
C ILE A 153 -5.49 -5.63 5.93
N MET A 154 -5.35 -4.48 5.24
CA MET A 154 -4.25 -3.55 5.52
C MET A 154 -4.31 -3.02 6.96
N HIS A 155 -5.43 -2.41 7.39
CA HIS A 155 -5.56 -1.88 8.75
C HIS A 155 -5.40 -2.97 9.81
N GLN A 156 -5.96 -4.18 9.58
CA GLN A 156 -5.84 -5.27 10.55
C GLN A 156 -4.37 -5.71 10.74
N ASN A 157 -3.57 -5.70 9.69
CA ASN A 157 -2.16 -6.05 9.76
C ASN A 157 -1.29 -4.91 10.31
N LEU A 158 -1.59 -3.65 9.97
CA LEU A 158 -0.92 -2.51 10.58
C LEU A 158 -1.13 -2.44 12.09
N LEU A 159 -2.32 -2.81 12.58
CA LEU A 159 -2.63 -2.90 14.00
C LEU A 159 -1.94 -4.06 14.73
N GLN A 160 -1.24 -4.97 14.05
CA GLN A 160 -0.45 -6.03 14.70
C GLN A 160 0.80 -5.47 15.41
N MET A 161 1.36 -4.36 14.94
CA MET A 161 2.51 -3.69 15.56
C MET A 161 3.74 -4.62 15.74
N GLY A 162 3.90 -5.62 14.87
CA GLY A 162 4.99 -6.61 14.94
C GLY A 162 6.15 -6.32 14.00
N SER A 163 6.04 -5.33 13.14
CA SER A 163 7.00 -5.01 12.07
C SER A 163 7.19 -3.50 11.94
N SER A 164 8.16 -3.07 11.16
CA SER A 164 8.16 -1.72 10.59
C SER A 164 7.31 -1.69 9.32
N TYR A 165 6.73 -0.55 9.02
CA TYR A 165 5.77 -0.44 7.93
C TYR A 165 6.10 0.73 7.01
N VAL A 166 5.98 0.50 5.70
CA VAL A 166 5.96 1.55 4.69
C VAL A 166 4.61 1.45 3.98
N VAL A 167 3.81 2.50 4.05
CA VAL A 167 2.40 2.46 3.64
C VAL A 167 2.15 3.50 2.56
N LEU A 168 1.83 3.06 1.36
CA LEU A 168 1.27 3.95 0.35
C LEU A 168 -0.18 4.23 0.72
N ASP A 169 -0.47 5.46 1.13
CA ASP A 169 -1.76 5.89 1.64
C ASP A 169 -2.41 6.87 0.67
N VAL A 170 -3.19 6.35 -0.25
CA VAL A 170 -3.97 7.18 -1.17
C VAL A 170 -5.11 7.83 -0.39
N LYS A 171 -5.09 9.17 -0.29
CA LYS A 171 -6.00 10.04 0.48
C LYS A 171 -5.54 10.44 1.88
N GLY A 172 -4.58 9.77 2.49
CA GLY A 172 -4.11 10.03 3.86
C GLY A 172 -5.04 9.50 4.96
N ASP A 173 -6.00 8.65 4.61
CA ASP A 173 -6.97 8.11 5.56
C ASP A 173 -6.35 7.12 6.54
N THR A 174 -5.37 6.33 6.10
CA THR A 174 -4.67 5.35 6.95
C THR A 174 -3.79 6.06 7.97
N GLN A 175 -3.00 7.05 7.54
CA GLN A 175 -2.21 7.88 8.44
C GLN A 175 -3.10 8.57 9.48
N ARG A 176 -4.17 9.23 9.05
CA ARG A 176 -5.09 9.92 9.94
C ARG A 176 -5.70 8.99 10.99
N LYS A 177 -6.18 7.81 10.58
CA LYS A 177 -6.87 6.88 11.48
C LYS A 177 -5.93 6.09 12.39
N LEU A 178 -4.74 5.72 11.90
CA LEU A 178 -3.86 4.80 12.63
C LEU A 178 -2.60 5.47 13.19
N GLY A 179 -2.28 6.71 12.81
CA GLY A 179 -1.07 7.38 13.28
C GLY A 179 -0.97 7.48 14.80
N LYS A 180 -2.07 7.79 15.49
CA LYS A 180 -2.09 7.88 16.96
C LYS A 180 -1.76 6.57 17.68
N ILE A 181 -2.12 5.42 17.13
CA ILE A 181 -1.78 4.14 17.77
C ILE A 181 -0.32 3.79 17.53
N PHE A 182 0.27 4.16 16.39
CA PHE A 182 1.70 4.05 16.16
C PHE A 182 2.49 4.93 17.13
N GLU A 183 2.10 6.18 17.29
CA GLU A 183 2.69 7.12 18.25
C GLU A 183 2.64 6.55 19.68
N LYS A 184 1.47 6.06 20.12
CA LYS A 184 1.27 5.48 21.45
C LYS A 184 2.15 4.24 21.68
N ASN A 185 2.46 3.47 20.65
CA ASN A 185 3.31 2.28 20.73
C ASN A 185 4.80 2.59 20.48
N GLY A 186 5.20 3.87 20.45
CA GLY A 186 6.59 4.28 20.37
C GLY A 186 7.23 4.10 18.98
N TYR A 187 6.43 4.05 17.92
CA TYR A 187 6.95 4.04 16.56
C TYR A 187 7.54 5.39 16.19
N GLN A 188 8.66 5.37 15.50
CA GLN A 188 9.09 6.54 14.73
C GLN A 188 8.16 6.69 13.54
N ILE A 189 7.53 7.87 13.40
CA ILE A 189 6.58 8.14 12.31
C ILE A 189 7.21 9.13 11.37
N TYR A 190 7.27 8.75 10.09
CA TYR A 190 7.61 9.64 8.97
C TYR A 190 6.43 9.78 8.04
N SER A 191 6.28 10.95 7.43
CA SER A 191 5.20 11.24 6.48
C SER A 191 5.75 11.99 5.27
N LEU A 192 5.77 11.36 4.11
CA LEU A 192 6.00 12.04 2.83
C LEU A 192 4.63 12.35 2.24
N ASN A 193 4.14 13.58 2.45
CA ASN A 193 2.76 13.96 2.22
C ASN A 193 2.64 14.95 1.06
N PHE A 194 2.15 14.48 -0.08
CA PHE A 194 1.93 15.29 -1.28
C PHE A 194 0.52 15.90 -1.34
N LYS A 195 -0.36 15.49 -0.42
CA LYS A 195 -1.71 16.07 -0.30
C LYS A 195 -1.68 17.35 0.55
N ASN A 196 -0.94 17.30 1.66
CA ASN A 196 -0.70 18.42 2.56
C ASN A 196 0.82 18.61 2.75
N PRO A 197 1.49 19.32 1.86
CA PRO A 197 2.96 19.44 1.91
C PRO A 197 3.49 20.06 3.18
N GLU A 198 2.72 20.90 3.87
CA GLU A 198 3.10 21.47 5.17
C GLU A 198 3.29 20.42 6.26
N GLN A 199 2.51 19.34 6.19
CA GLN A 199 2.61 18.18 7.08
C GLN A 199 3.56 17.09 6.57
N SER A 200 4.36 17.37 5.53
CA SER A 200 5.30 16.41 4.99
C SER A 200 6.66 16.53 5.66
N ASP A 201 7.33 15.44 5.94
CA ASP A 201 8.78 15.42 6.14
C ASP A 201 9.50 15.72 4.82
N ARG A 202 10.73 16.24 4.90
CA ARG A 202 11.58 16.48 3.73
C ARG A 202 12.29 15.19 3.34
N TYR A 203 12.53 15.05 2.05
CA TYR A 203 13.25 13.93 1.48
C TYR A 203 14.27 14.42 0.47
N ASN A 204 15.55 14.23 0.77
CA ASN A 204 16.64 14.57 -0.12
C ASN A 204 17.27 13.30 -0.71
N PRO A 205 17.08 13.01 -2.01
CA PRO A 205 17.65 11.81 -2.62
C PRO A 205 19.21 11.80 -2.59
N PHE A 206 19.87 12.95 -2.54
CA PHE A 206 21.33 13.01 -2.47
C PHE A 206 21.92 12.52 -1.14
N GLU A 207 21.12 12.48 -0.07
CA GLU A 207 21.56 11.96 1.23
C GLU A 207 21.95 10.47 1.16
N TRP A 208 21.31 9.73 0.25
CA TRP A 208 21.43 8.27 0.13
C TRP A 208 22.36 7.83 -1.00
N ILE A 209 22.97 8.76 -1.73
CA ILE A 209 23.92 8.49 -2.82
C ILE A 209 25.32 8.29 -2.23
N GLN A 210 25.86 7.10 -2.39
CA GLN A 210 27.20 6.74 -1.95
C GLN A 210 28.16 6.51 -3.13
N THR A 211 27.64 6.03 -4.26
CA THR A 211 28.41 5.63 -5.43
C THR A 211 27.85 6.23 -6.72
N GLU A 212 28.66 6.23 -7.79
CA GLU A 212 28.19 6.60 -9.14
C GLU A 212 27.02 5.70 -9.60
N ALA A 213 27.02 4.43 -9.21
CA ALA A 213 25.95 3.50 -9.55
C ALA A 213 24.61 3.90 -8.90
N ASP A 214 24.64 4.46 -7.69
CA ASP A 214 23.43 4.96 -7.02
C ASP A 214 22.88 6.19 -7.75
N MET A 215 23.78 7.10 -8.15
CA MET A 215 23.42 8.27 -8.96
C MET A 215 22.69 7.86 -10.24
N LEU A 216 23.27 6.93 -10.99
CA LEU A 216 22.69 6.44 -12.23
C LEU A 216 21.33 5.77 -12.03
N ARG A 217 21.14 5.04 -10.92
CA ARG A 217 19.85 4.45 -10.58
C ARG A 217 18.79 5.51 -10.27
N ILE A 218 19.16 6.57 -9.56
CA ILE A 218 18.22 7.64 -9.23
C ILE A 218 17.78 8.37 -10.49
N ILE A 219 18.71 8.71 -11.37
CA ILE A 219 18.40 9.35 -12.66
C ILE A 219 17.47 8.46 -13.47
N LYS A 220 17.79 7.16 -13.57
CA LYS A 220 16.91 6.20 -14.28
C LYS A 220 15.54 6.07 -13.64
N SER A 221 15.48 5.94 -12.32
CA SER A 221 14.21 5.83 -11.58
C SER A 221 13.33 7.07 -11.80
N TRP A 222 13.94 8.25 -11.79
CA TRP A 222 13.26 9.49 -12.13
C TRP A 222 12.75 9.49 -13.57
N HIS A 223 13.60 9.18 -14.53
CA HIS A 223 13.26 9.18 -15.96
C HIS A 223 12.11 8.20 -16.27
N ASP A 224 12.23 6.94 -15.82
CA ASP A 224 11.21 5.91 -16.03
C ASP A 224 9.87 6.28 -15.38
N ALA A 225 9.88 6.98 -14.27
CA ALA A 225 8.67 7.38 -13.55
C ALA A 225 7.98 8.63 -14.14
N VAL A 226 8.77 9.59 -14.62
CA VAL A 226 8.24 10.83 -15.23
C VAL A 226 7.75 10.57 -16.66
N ARG A 227 8.41 9.65 -17.36
CA ARG A 227 8.06 9.26 -18.74
C ARG A 227 7.89 7.75 -18.85
N PRO A 228 6.77 7.19 -18.32
CA PRO A 228 6.54 5.76 -18.45
C PRO A 228 6.45 5.37 -19.91
N ALA A 229 7.10 4.24 -20.27
CA ALA A 229 7.10 3.71 -21.62
C ALA A 229 5.67 3.57 -22.14
N LYS A 230 5.33 4.27 -23.21
CA LYS A 230 4.07 4.07 -23.92
C LYS A 230 4.16 2.72 -24.61
N GLU A 231 3.24 1.82 -24.32
CA GLU A 231 3.19 0.42 -24.79
C GLU A 231 3.34 0.21 -26.30
N ASN A 232 3.21 1.25 -27.14
CA ASN A 232 3.24 1.15 -28.61
C ASN A 232 3.96 2.29 -29.33
N SER A 233 4.74 3.12 -28.66
CA SER A 233 5.55 4.09 -29.37
C SER A 233 6.95 3.51 -29.59
N ALA A 234 7.32 3.28 -30.84
CA ALA A 234 8.73 3.20 -31.25
C ALA A 234 9.36 4.59 -31.05
N ALA A 235 9.46 5.03 -29.78
CA ALA A 235 10.21 6.22 -29.42
C ALA A 235 11.68 5.92 -29.74
N ASP A 236 12.30 6.80 -30.50
CA ASP A 236 13.72 6.68 -30.82
C ASP A 236 14.51 6.71 -29.49
N PRO A 237 15.27 5.65 -29.17
CA PRO A 237 16.08 5.60 -27.95
C PRO A 237 17.06 6.76 -27.81
N PHE A 238 17.34 7.44 -28.92
CA PHE A 238 18.19 8.62 -28.97
C PHE A 238 17.77 9.71 -27.96
N TRP A 239 16.47 10.00 -27.87
CA TRP A 239 15.96 11.07 -27.01
C TRP A 239 16.11 10.74 -25.52
N ASP A 240 15.81 9.49 -25.16
CA ASP A 240 15.92 9.02 -23.78
C ASP A 240 17.38 8.99 -23.34
N ASP A 241 18.28 8.50 -24.18
CA ASP A 241 19.72 8.52 -23.93
C ASP A 241 20.30 9.95 -23.80
N ALA A 242 19.79 10.91 -24.61
CA ALA A 242 20.25 12.30 -24.54
C ALA A 242 19.79 12.99 -23.25
N VAL A 243 18.54 12.75 -22.82
CA VAL A 243 18.03 13.22 -21.52
C VAL A 243 18.87 12.65 -20.39
N ASP A 244 19.13 11.34 -20.37
CA ASP A 244 19.91 10.67 -19.34
C ASP A 244 21.33 11.23 -19.24
N LEU A 245 22.00 11.47 -20.37
CA LEU A 245 23.36 12.04 -20.38
C LEU A 245 23.41 13.46 -19.83
N LYS A 246 22.43 14.29 -20.19
CA LYS A 246 22.34 15.66 -19.66
C LYS A 246 22.04 15.66 -18.17
N MET A 247 21.11 14.85 -17.74
CA MET A 247 20.79 14.71 -16.31
C MET A 247 21.98 14.16 -15.52
N GLN A 248 22.75 13.20 -16.08
CA GLN A 248 23.99 12.73 -15.46
C GLN A 248 24.99 13.86 -15.24
N ALA A 249 25.21 14.73 -16.23
CA ALA A 249 26.14 15.83 -16.10
C ALA A 249 25.76 16.76 -14.94
N VAL A 250 24.48 17.14 -14.85
CA VAL A 250 23.97 18.07 -13.84
C VAL A 250 23.93 17.45 -12.45
N PHE A 251 23.49 16.19 -12.34
CA PHE A 251 23.48 15.47 -11.06
C PHE A 251 24.87 15.24 -10.51
N TYR A 252 25.82 14.82 -11.36
CA TYR A 252 27.23 14.68 -10.95
C TYR A 252 27.82 16.01 -10.47
N TYR A 253 27.55 17.09 -11.23
CA TYR A 253 28.06 18.41 -10.83
C TYR A 253 27.49 18.81 -9.46
N ALA A 254 26.16 18.74 -9.28
CA ALA A 254 25.51 19.09 -8.02
C ALA A 254 26.09 18.29 -6.85
N TRP A 255 26.28 16.98 -7.02
CA TRP A 255 26.80 16.09 -5.99
C TRP A 255 28.25 16.37 -5.63
N LEU A 256 29.12 16.54 -6.62
CA LEU A 256 30.56 16.73 -6.44
C LEU A 256 30.86 18.14 -5.92
N ASP A 257 30.23 19.17 -6.48
CA ASP A 257 30.36 20.56 -6.01
C ASP A 257 29.91 20.68 -4.53
N ALA A 258 28.79 20.10 -4.19
CA ALA A 258 28.32 20.11 -2.81
C ALA A 258 29.27 19.40 -1.86
N ARG A 259 29.82 18.25 -2.26
CA ARG A 259 30.82 17.51 -1.48
C ARG A 259 32.08 18.36 -1.26
N ASP A 260 32.61 18.98 -2.33
CA ASP A 260 33.84 19.75 -2.29
C ASP A 260 33.69 21.04 -1.47
N ASN A 261 32.46 21.59 -1.40
CA ASN A 261 32.10 22.71 -0.55
C ASN A 261 31.56 22.29 0.87
N ASN A 262 31.75 21.01 1.23
CA ASN A 262 31.32 20.45 2.54
C ASN A 262 29.85 20.72 2.88
N ARG A 263 28.98 20.69 1.86
CA ARG A 263 27.52 20.76 1.97
C ARG A 263 26.86 19.50 1.40
N LYS A 264 25.59 19.33 1.62
CA LYS A 264 24.79 18.28 0.95
C LYS A 264 24.12 18.88 -0.29
N ALA A 265 24.24 18.19 -1.41
CA ALA A 265 23.46 18.52 -2.59
C ALA A 265 21.98 18.29 -2.32
N THR A 266 21.15 19.04 -3.00
CA THR A 266 19.68 18.86 -3.01
C THR A 266 19.18 18.74 -4.44
N PHE A 267 17.95 18.25 -4.60
CA PHE A 267 17.33 18.25 -5.93
C PHE A 267 17.09 19.67 -6.45
N ASN A 268 16.96 20.64 -5.55
CA ASN A 268 16.86 22.05 -5.92
C ASN A 268 18.15 22.58 -6.58
N ASP A 269 19.33 22.06 -6.21
CA ASP A 269 20.60 22.40 -6.91
C ASP A 269 20.54 21.94 -8.38
N VAL A 270 20.00 20.75 -8.64
CA VAL A 270 19.82 20.23 -10.01
C VAL A 270 18.90 21.12 -10.83
N ILE A 271 17.76 21.54 -10.26
CA ILE A 271 16.82 22.45 -10.90
C ILE A 271 17.49 23.79 -11.21
N SER A 272 18.25 24.33 -10.25
CA SER A 272 18.95 25.60 -10.43
C SER A 272 20.02 25.54 -11.52
N LEU A 273 20.76 24.44 -11.60
CA LEU A 273 21.76 24.21 -12.65
C LEU A 273 21.11 24.11 -14.04
N LEU A 274 19.99 23.38 -14.16
CA LEU A 274 19.26 23.31 -15.42
C LEU A 274 18.69 24.67 -15.85
N ALA A 275 18.27 25.50 -14.89
CA ALA A 275 17.79 26.86 -15.18
C ALA A 275 18.91 27.76 -15.75
N MET A 276 20.20 27.49 -15.47
CA MET A 276 21.34 28.24 -16.03
C MET A 276 21.41 28.10 -17.54
N GLU A 277 20.87 27.08 -18.14
CA GLU A 277 20.80 26.94 -19.61
C GLU A 277 20.01 28.05 -20.29
N ASN A 278 19.02 28.62 -19.60
CA ASN A 278 18.22 29.73 -20.11
C ASN A 278 18.95 31.08 -20.03
N VAL A 279 20.10 31.14 -19.36
CA VAL A 279 20.91 32.34 -19.19
C VAL A 279 21.94 32.39 -20.34
N LYS A 280 21.69 33.22 -21.34
CA LYS A 280 22.62 33.43 -22.45
C LYS A 280 23.86 34.17 -21.97
N THR A 281 24.99 33.69 -22.38
CA THR A 281 26.31 34.28 -22.17
C THR A 281 26.97 34.55 -23.53
N THR A 282 27.85 35.54 -23.56
CA THR A 282 28.60 35.87 -24.77
C THR A 282 30.06 35.97 -24.34
N ASP A 283 30.93 35.23 -25.01
CA ASP A 283 32.34 35.26 -24.72
C ASP A 283 33.05 36.52 -25.31
N ILE A 284 34.36 36.64 -25.03
CA ILE A 284 35.17 37.78 -25.52
C ILE A 284 35.29 37.79 -27.06
N THR A 285 35.04 36.63 -27.71
CA THR A 285 35.08 36.46 -29.18
C THR A 285 33.75 36.79 -29.83
N GLY A 286 32.68 36.97 -29.04
CA GLY A 286 31.32 37.25 -29.53
C GLY A 286 30.53 35.96 -29.81
N GLU A 287 31.03 34.79 -29.44
CA GLU A 287 30.28 33.54 -29.54
C GLU A 287 29.19 33.45 -28.42
N GLU A 288 27.97 33.09 -28.81
CA GLU A 288 26.88 32.88 -27.87
C GLU A 288 26.96 31.49 -27.27
N SER A 289 26.90 31.41 -25.96
CA SER A 289 26.84 30.20 -25.14
C SER A 289 25.70 30.30 -24.13
N ASN A 290 25.64 29.36 -23.19
CA ASN A 290 24.77 29.45 -22.02
C ASN A 290 25.56 29.18 -20.74
N ALA A 291 25.08 29.73 -19.64
CA ALA A 291 25.81 29.66 -18.36
C ALA A 291 26.08 28.23 -17.87
N LEU A 292 25.28 27.22 -18.24
CA LEU A 292 25.53 25.82 -17.93
C LEU A 292 26.73 25.28 -18.74
N ALA A 293 26.80 25.61 -20.02
CA ALA A 293 27.94 25.20 -20.88
C ALA A 293 29.25 25.83 -20.40
N ASP A 294 29.24 27.14 -20.09
CA ASP A 294 30.41 27.85 -19.54
C ASP A 294 30.85 27.25 -18.21
N LEU A 295 29.89 26.85 -17.35
CA LEU A 295 30.19 26.19 -16.09
C LEU A 295 30.89 24.84 -16.31
N MET A 296 30.46 24.06 -17.31
CA MET A 296 31.08 22.77 -17.64
C MET A 296 32.47 22.94 -18.28
N GLU A 297 32.68 23.97 -19.08
CA GLU A 297 33.99 24.31 -19.63
C GLU A 297 34.95 24.75 -18.53
N LYS A 298 34.50 25.60 -17.61
CA LYS A 298 35.27 25.96 -16.42
C LYS A 298 35.63 24.73 -15.61
N CYS A 299 34.72 23.84 -15.40
CA CYS A 299 34.90 22.59 -14.66
C CYS A 299 35.94 21.68 -15.36
N GLU A 300 35.96 21.65 -16.70
CA GLU A 300 36.99 20.94 -17.47
C GLU A 300 38.37 21.56 -17.27
N SER A 301 38.48 22.88 -17.23
CA SER A 301 39.74 23.55 -17.03
C SER A 301 40.34 23.35 -15.63
N GLU A 302 39.48 23.19 -14.63
CA GLU A 302 39.84 22.98 -13.23
C GLU A 302 40.22 21.52 -12.90
N HIS A 303 39.62 20.56 -13.60
CA HIS A 303 39.82 19.13 -13.37
C HIS A 303 40.46 18.44 -14.57
N ASP A 304 39.66 17.80 -15.42
CA ASP A 304 40.05 17.24 -16.72
C ASP A 304 38.81 16.78 -17.51
N ALA A 305 39.01 16.35 -18.76
CA ALA A 305 37.95 15.86 -19.64
C ALA A 305 37.27 14.55 -19.15
N ASN A 306 37.88 13.80 -18.21
CA ASN A 306 37.34 12.55 -17.64
C ASN A 306 36.56 12.80 -16.37
N TYR A 307 36.57 14.02 -15.85
CA TYR A 307 35.76 14.36 -14.68
C TYR A 307 34.27 14.02 -14.93
N PRO A 308 33.58 13.34 -14.03
CA PRO A 308 32.29 12.78 -14.33
C PRO A 308 31.26 13.72 -14.95
N PRO A 309 31.02 14.95 -14.42
CA PRO A 309 30.09 15.90 -15.03
C PRO A 309 30.50 16.29 -16.44
N VAL A 310 31.79 16.63 -16.65
CA VAL A 310 32.33 17.03 -17.95
C VAL A 310 32.21 15.90 -18.97
N ARG A 311 32.59 14.69 -18.57
CA ARG A 311 32.50 13.49 -19.41
C ARG A 311 31.07 13.23 -19.87
N ALA A 312 30.07 13.35 -18.97
CA ALA A 312 28.68 13.17 -19.30
C ALA A 312 28.16 14.28 -20.24
N PHE A 313 28.52 15.54 -19.95
CA PHE A 313 28.12 16.68 -20.76
C PHE A 313 28.71 16.62 -22.18
N LYS A 314 29.99 16.26 -22.31
CA LYS A 314 30.64 16.08 -23.65
C LYS A 314 29.97 14.95 -24.46
N LYS A 315 29.60 13.85 -23.81
CA LYS A 315 28.84 12.78 -24.48
C LYS A 315 27.48 13.28 -24.95
N PHE A 316 26.80 14.10 -24.15
CA PHE A 316 25.56 14.74 -24.52
C PHE A 316 25.73 15.65 -25.73
N GLN A 317 26.70 16.59 -25.71
CA GLN A 317 26.99 17.49 -26.83
C GLN A 317 27.37 16.72 -28.09
N GLY A 318 28.21 15.70 -28.00
CA GLY A 318 28.61 14.87 -29.14
C GLY A 318 27.44 14.08 -29.77
N LYS A 319 26.39 13.76 -28.98
CA LYS A 319 25.25 13.01 -29.45
C LYS A 319 24.08 13.90 -29.91
N ALA A 320 23.91 15.07 -29.32
CA ALA A 320 22.72 15.89 -29.43
C ALA A 320 22.93 17.36 -29.84
N SER A 321 24.09 17.72 -30.39
CA SER A 321 24.45 19.12 -30.70
C SER A 321 23.38 19.85 -31.57
N GLU A 322 22.82 19.19 -32.56
CA GLU A 322 21.79 19.79 -33.44
C GLU A 322 20.40 19.80 -32.82
N THR A 323 20.18 19.04 -31.74
CA THR A 323 18.85 18.81 -31.09
C THR A 323 18.84 19.23 -29.63
N GLU A 324 19.90 19.90 -29.16
CA GLU A 324 20.07 20.30 -27.76
C GLU A 324 18.86 21.06 -27.21
N GLY A 325 18.38 22.06 -27.94
CA GLY A 325 17.18 22.82 -27.55
C GLY A 325 15.94 21.99 -27.38
N SER A 326 15.78 20.93 -28.21
CA SER A 326 14.64 20.01 -28.08
C SER A 326 14.75 19.12 -26.85
N VAL A 327 15.97 18.63 -26.54
CA VAL A 327 16.22 17.86 -25.32
C VAL A 327 15.99 18.71 -24.06
N SER A 328 16.46 19.96 -24.09
CA SER A 328 16.25 20.92 -22.99
C SER A 328 14.78 21.21 -22.76
N LEU A 329 13.99 21.39 -23.82
CA LEU A 329 12.55 21.56 -23.72
C LEU A 329 11.88 20.32 -23.12
N MET A 330 12.31 19.12 -23.51
CA MET A 330 11.80 17.87 -22.92
C MET A 330 12.11 17.80 -21.42
N ILE A 331 13.34 18.05 -21.01
CA ILE A 331 13.75 18.06 -19.60
C ILE A 331 12.96 19.11 -18.83
N SER A 332 12.81 20.33 -19.35
CA SER A 332 12.02 21.39 -18.72
C SER A 332 10.57 20.98 -18.52
N ALA A 333 9.96 20.34 -19.54
CA ALA A 333 8.59 19.82 -19.42
C ALA A 333 8.46 18.72 -18.37
N MET A 334 9.46 17.84 -18.24
CA MET A 334 9.51 16.78 -17.25
C MET A 334 9.72 17.33 -15.82
N LEU A 335 10.47 18.41 -15.68
CA LEU A 335 10.81 19.02 -14.39
C LEU A 335 9.85 20.15 -13.97
N ASN A 336 8.89 20.52 -14.79
CA ASN A 336 7.97 21.62 -14.49
C ASN A 336 7.32 21.48 -13.11
N ILE A 337 6.95 20.26 -12.72
CA ILE A 337 6.38 20.00 -11.39
C ILE A 337 7.39 20.21 -10.26
N CYS A 338 8.68 20.03 -10.53
CA CYS A 338 9.75 20.23 -9.54
C CYS A 338 9.95 21.70 -9.17
N GLU A 339 9.45 22.61 -10.00
CA GLU A 339 9.53 24.05 -9.77
C GLU A 339 8.47 24.56 -8.81
N THR A 340 7.46 23.73 -8.51
CA THR A 340 6.40 24.12 -7.55
C THR A 340 6.96 24.26 -6.14
N ALA A 341 6.37 25.15 -5.36
CA ALA A 341 6.78 25.42 -3.99
C ALA A 341 6.74 24.16 -3.12
N GLU A 342 5.72 23.33 -3.33
CA GLU A 342 5.49 22.08 -2.61
C GLU A 342 6.64 21.09 -2.80
N VAL A 343 7.07 20.89 -4.05
CA VAL A 343 8.15 19.95 -4.38
C VAL A 343 9.51 20.51 -3.94
N LYS A 344 9.76 21.81 -4.17
CA LYS A 344 10.97 22.48 -3.67
C LYS A 344 11.11 22.34 -2.16
N ARG A 345 10.01 22.47 -1.44
CA ARG A 345 9.99 22.29 0.02
C ARG A 345 10.36 20.86 0.40
N ILE A 346 9.77 19.86 -0.25
CA ILE A 346 10.07 18.44 0.06
C ILE A 346 11.54 18.13 -0.18
N PHE A 347 12.14 18.66 -1.22
CA PHE A 347 13.56 18.44 -1.55
C PHE A 347 14.55 19.37 -0.86
N SER A 348 14.10 20.32 -0.05
CA SER A 348 14.99 21.30 0.61
C SER A 348 15.89 20.72 1.70
N GLY A 349 15.69 19.48 2.10
CA GLY A 349 16.49 18.80 3.11
C GLY A 349 16.03 17.37 3.32
N ASN A 350 16.51 16.72 4.38
CA ASN A 350 16.16 15.33 4.69
C ASN A 350 15.78 15.17 6.16
N ASP A 351 14.55 14.78 6.41
CA ASP A 351 14.04 14.48 7.76
C ASP A 351 13.82 12.96 7.95
N ILE A 352 13.81 12.19 6.83
CA ILE A 352 13.52 10.75 6.84
C ILE A 352 14.84 9.98 6.89
N ASP A 353 15.11 9.29 7.98
CA ASP A 353 16.21 8.33 8.04
C ASP A 353 15.71 6.94 7.61
N ILE A 354 16.01 6.57 6.37
CA ILE A 354 15.60 5.28 5.78
C ILE A 354 16.16 4.08 6.59
N ARG A 355 17.32 4.20 7.21
CA ARG A 355 17.98 3.12 7.94
C ARG A 355 17.18 2.71 9.18
N THR A 356 16.50 3.66 9.81
CA THR A 356 15.67 3.40 10.99
C THR A 356 14.53 2.43 10.71
N ILE A 357 14.04 2.36 9.47
CA ILE A 357 12.94 1.48 9.05
C ILE A 357 13.28 0.00 9.34
N GLY A 358 14.55 -0.41 9.16
CA GLY A 358 15.00 -1.78 9.41
C GLY A 358 15.57 -2.03 10.81
N GLN A 359 15.86 -0.98 11.57
CA GLN A 359 16.60 -1.05 12.84
C GLN A 359 15.73 -0.86 14.09
N GLN A 360 14.63 -0.16 13.96
CA GLN A 360 13.69 0.12 15.06
C GLN A 360 12.24 0.17 14.55
N PRO A 361 11.24 0.08 15.44
CA PRO A 361 9.84 0.21 15.04
C PRO A 361 9.59 1.54 14.36
N THR A 362 9.35 1.50 13.04
CA THR A 362 9.18 2.70 12.21
C THR A 362 7.98 2.52 11.30
N VAL A 363 7.21 3.58 11.10
CA VAL A 363 6.20 3.65 10.05
C VAL A 363 6.43 4.86 9.16
N VAL A 364 6.42 4.62 7.86
CA VAL A 364 6.51 5.68 6.83
C VAL A 364 5.20 5.72 6.08
N PHE A 365 4.51 6.83 6.12
CA PHE A 365 3.32 7.08 5.30
C PHE A 365 3.71 7.85 4.04
N LEU A 366 3.38 7.29 2.89
CA LEU A 366 3.53 7.91 1.58
C LEU A 366 2.14 8.37 1.13
N VAL A 367 1.79 9.61 1.49
CA VAL A 367 0.44 10.13 1.28
C VAL A 367 0.34 10.78 -0.08
N MET A 368 -0.50 10.20 -0.94
CA MET A 368 -0.71 10.64 -2.32
C MET A 368 -2.13 11.17 -2.52
N PRO A 369 -2.33 12.22 -3.34
CA PRO A 369 -3.67 12.57 -3.81
C PRO A 369 -4.21 11.48 -4.74
N ASP A 370 -5.50 11.16 -4.66
CA ASP A 370 -6.16 10.10 -5.42
C ASP A 370 -6.47 10.44 -6.89
N ASN A 371 -6.45 11.72 -7.21
CA ASN A 371 -6.86 12.26 -8.51
C ASN A 371 -5.70 12.69 -9.42
N VAL A 372 -4.45 12.64 -8.93
CA VAL A 372 -3.28 13.17 -9.65
C VAL A 372 -2.08 12.24 -9.48
N ASN A 373 -1.50 11.82 -10.60
CA ASN A 373 -0.29 10.99 -10.62
C ASN A 373 1.01 11.81 -10.65
N THR A 374 0.91 13.11 -10.41
CA THR A 374 2.01 14.07 -10.60
C THR A 374 3.23 13.79 -9.72
N TYR A 375 3.01 13.23 -8.53
CA TYR A 375 4.07 12.99 -7.54
C TYR A 375 4.54 11.54 -7.47
N THR A 376 4.02 10.65 -8.31
CA THR A 376 4.37 9.21 -8.28
C THR A 376 5.85 8.95 -8.49
N TRP A 377 6.53 9.78 -9.28
CA TRP A 377 7.95 9.68 -9.53
C TRP A 377 8.80 9.90 -8.27
N ILE A 378 8.42 10.84 -7.39
CA ILE A 378 9.13 11.07 -6.12
C ILE A 378 9.01 9.84 -5.22
N THR A 379 7.81 9.29 -5.12
CA THR A 379 7.55 8.08 -4.33
C THR A 379 8.25 6.85 -4.92
N SER A 380 8.31 6.72 -6.26
CA SER A 380 9.07 5.66 -6.92
C SER A 380 10.57 5.76 -6.65
N MET A 381 11.11 6.97 -6.68
CA MET A 381 12.50 7.25 -6.34
C MET A 381 12.78 6.93 -4.85
N PHE A 382 11.88 7.32 -3.95
CA PHE A 382 11.96 6.97 -2.54
C PHE A 382 11.99 5.44 -2.33
N TYR A 383 11.09 4.70 -2.98
CA TYR A 383 11.09 3.24 -2.90
C TYR A 383 12.42 2.64 -3.38
N THR A 384 12.93 3.10 -4.51
CA THR A 384 14.18 2.61 -5.07
C THR A 384 15.34 2.79 -4.08
N GLN A 385 15.47 4.00 -3.52
CA GLN A 385 16.50 4.29 -2.52
C GLN A 385 16.27 3.54 -1.19
N MET A 386 15.04 3.42 -0.76
CA MET A 386 14.71 2.68 0.45
C MET A 386 15.14 1.22 0.36
N PHE A 387 14.78 0.55 -0.73
CA PHE A 387 15.16 -0.85 -0.91
C PHE A 387 16.69 -1.00 -1.04
N ASP A 388 17.34 -0.15 -1.82
CA ASP A 388 18.80 -0.19 -1.96
C ASP A 388 19.51 0.04 -0.62
N THR A 389 19.06 1.02 0.17
CA THR A 389 19.64 1.33 1.48
C THR A 389 19.41 0.19 2.47
N LEU A 390 18.20 -0.37 2.54
CA LEU A 390 17.89 -1.48 3.45
C LEU A 390 18.60 -2.78 3.06
N ILE A 391 18.77 -3.04 1.76
CA ILE A 391 19.53 -4.19 1.28
C ILE A 391 21.01 -4.05 1.66
N ARG A 392 21.63 -2.88 1.46
CA ARG A 392 23.01 -2.62 1.90
C ARG A 392 23.15 -2.71 3.42
N LEU A 393 22.23 -2.13 4.15
CA LEU A 393 22.21 -2.23 5.61
C LEU A 393 22.22 -3.68 6.08
N SER A 394 21.41 -4.53 5.45
CA SER A 394 21.35 -5.96 5.71
C SER A 394 22.62 -6.70 5.32
N ASP A 395 23.14 -6.47 4.09
CA ASP A 395 24.22 -7.26 3.51
C ASP A 395 25.59 -6.84 4.03
N ASP A 396 25.87 -5.53 4.12
CA ASP A 396 27.20 -5.00 4.38
C ASP A 396 27.44 -4.70 5.86
N GLU A 397 26.45 -4.18 6.58
CA GLU A 397 26.59 -3.74 7.95
C GLU A 397 26.12 -4.79 8.98
N ILE A 398 24.87 -5.24 8.87
CA ILE A 398 24.28 -6.23 9.79
C ILE A 398 24.79 -7.64 9.45
N LYS A 399 25.07 -7.91 8.17
CA LYS A 399 25.49 -9.23 7.64
C LYS A 399 24.47 -10.33 7.96
N GLY A 400 23.21 -9.99 7.83
CA GLY A 400 22.08 -10.85 8.12
C GLY A 400 20.74 -10.14 7.91
N PRO A 401 19.62 -10.79 8.21
CA PRO A 401 18.30 -10.16 8.06
C PRO A 401 18.17 -8.92 8.97
N LEU A 402 17.37 -7.96 8.54
CA LEU A 402 17.06 -6.77 9.33
C LEU A 402 16.44 -7.18 10.68
N PRO A 403 16.77 -6.47 11.78
CA PRO A 403 16.21 -6.75 13.11
C PRO A 403 14.69 -6.70 13.20
N TYR A 404 14.08 -5.78 12.45
CA TYR A 404 12.63 -5.68 12.30
C TYR A 404 12.25 -6.06 10.88
N GLU A 405 11.20 -6.89 10.71
CA GLU A 405 10.61 -7.10 9.39
C GLU A 405 10.10 -5.77 8.85
N VAL A 406 10.38 -5.50 7.60
CA VAL A 406 9.86 -4.31 6.90
C VAL A 406 8.74 -4.75 5.95
N GLN A 407 7.52 -4.35 6.24
CA GLN A 407 6.36 -4.61 5.39
C GLN A 407 6.02 -3.39 4.56
N VAL A 408 6.08 -3.53 3.23
CA VAL A 408 5.77 -2.45 2.28
C VAL A 408 4.37 -2.67 1.72
N TRP A 409 3.41 -1.89 2.21
CA TRP A 409 1.99 -1.94 1.84
C TRP A 409 1.70 -0.94 0.74
N MET A 410 1.33 -1.42 -0.45
CA MET A 410 1.13 -0.60 -1.64
C MET A 410 -0.35 -0.60 -2.04
N ASP A 411 -1.15 0.26 -1.39
CA ASP A 411 -2.54 0.47 -1.81
C ASP A 411 -2.58 1.16 -3.19
N GLU A 412 -3.54 0.79 -4.01
CA GLU A 412 -3.66 1.25 -5.40
C GLU A 412 -2.37 1.04 -6.24
N PHE A 413 -1.74 -0.13 -6.12
CA PHE A 413 -0.47 -0.46 -6.79
C PHE A 413 -0.46 -0.21 -8.31
N TYR A 414 -1.62 -0.29 -8.96
CA TYR A 414 -1.75 -0.01 -10.40
C TYR A 414 -1.53 1.46 -10.73
N ALA A 415 -2.19 2.36 -10.01
CA ALA A 415 -2.13 3.80 -10.24
C ALA A 415 -1.02 4.48 -9.43
N GLY A 416 -0.53 3.83 -8.37
CA GLY A 416 0.45 4.37 -7.46
C GLY A 416 1.89 4.23 -7.93
N ALA A 417 2.79 4.72 -7.10
CA ALA A 417 4.22 4.60 -7.29
C ALA A 417 4.72 3.17 -7.09
N ARG A 418 5.74 2.80 -7.84
CA ARG A 418 6.35 1.46 -7.78
C ARG A 418 7.87 1.58 -7.78
N PRO A 419 8.60 0.70 -7.06
CA PRO A 419 10.04 0.63 -7.18
C PRO A 419 10.44 0.15 -8.59
N ALA A 420 11.61 0.56 -9.04
CA ALA A 420 12.18 0.05 -10.28
C ALA A 420 12.43 -1.46 -10.18
N ASP A 421 12.27 -2.19 -11.30
CA ASP A 421 12.51 -3.64 -11.40
C ASP A 421 11.83 -4.47 -10.28
N THR A 422 10.57 -4.15 -9.95
CA THR A 422 9.82 -4.79 -8.84
C THR A 422 9.87 -6.32 -8.92
N GLU A 423 9.77 -6.90 -10.11
CA GLU A 423 9.78 -8.36 -10.31
C GLU A 423 11.10 -9.01 -9.89
N LYS A 424 12.22 -8.33 -10.07
CA LYS A 424 13.54 -8.81 -9.62
C LYS A 424 13.71 -8.58 -8.11
N LEU A 425 13.22 -7.45 -7.64
CA LEU A 425 13.32 -7.05 -6.23
C LEU A 425 12.64 -8.06 -5.31
N LEU A 426 11.45 -8.56 -5.68
CA LEU A 426 10.70 -9.56 -4.91
C LEU A 426 11.50 -10.82 -4.61
N GLY A 427 12.34 -11.28 -5.54
CA GLY A 427 13.22 -12.44 -5.34
C GLY A 427 14.39 -12.17 -4.37
N VAL A 428 14.80 -10.90 -4.23
CA VAL A 428 15.99 -10.50 -3.46
C VAL A 428 15.67 -10.15 -2.00
N ILE A 429 14.54 -9.51 -1.75
CA ILE A 429 14.21 -8.93 -0.44
C ILE A 429 13.92 -9.95 0.67
N ARG A 430 13.52 -11.17 0.30
CA ARG A 430 13.15 -12.25 1.25
C ARG A 430 14.21 -12.50 2.33
N SER A 431 15.46 -12.71 1.92
CA SER A 431 16.56 -13.05 2.85
C SER A 431 16.94 -11.90 3.79
N ARG A 432 16.44 -10.70 3.53
CA ARG A 432 16.73 -9.48 4.28
C ARG A 432 15.61 -9.06 5.23
N ASN A 433 14.61 -9.93 5.42
CA ASN A 433 13.46 -9.68 6.27
C ASN A 433 12.61 -8.48 5.78
N ILE A 434 12.46 -8.36 4.46
CA ILE A 434 11.62 -7.35 3.82
C ILE A 434 10.53 -8.07 3.02
N SER A 435 9.31 -7.56 3.04
CA SER A 435 8.18 -8.08 2.30
C SER A 435 7.37 -6.98 1.63
N MET A 436 6.80 -7.31 0.47
CA MET A 436 5.93 -6.41 -0.30
C MET A 436 4.50 -6.95 -0.33
N VAL A 437 3.56 -6.02 -0.21
CA VAL A 437 2.12 -6.30 -0.26
C VAL A 437 1.45 -5.38 -1.30
N PRO A 438 1.55 -5.72 -2.59
CA PRO A 438 0.82 -5.00 -3.63
C PRO A 438 -0.68 -5.29 -3.53
N ILE A 439 -1.50 -4.23 -3.63
CA ILE A 439 -2.95 -4.29 -3.60
C ILE A 439 -3.50 -3.86 -4.95
N LEU A 440 -4.23 -4.75 -5.60
CA LEU A 440 -4.80 -4.57 -6.93
C LEU A 440 -6.32 -4.67 -6.91
N GLN A 441 -6.97 -4.06 -7.90
CA GLN A 441 -8.42 -4.18 -8.05
C GLN A 441 -8.82 -5.39 -8.91
N SER A 442 -7.93 -5.86 -9.78
CA SER A 442 -8.15 -7.02 -10.65
C SER A 442 -6.82 -7.59 -11.16
N ILE A 443 -6.83 -8.84 -11.61
CA ILE A 443 -5.69 -9.47 -12.29
C ILE A 443 -5.34 -8.74 -13.60
N ALA A 444 -6.32 -8.14 -14.28
CA ALA A 444 -6.08 -7.35 -15.48
C ALA A 444 -5.12 -6.17 -15.21
N GLN A 445 -5.16 -5.57 -14.02
CA GLN A 445 -4.21 -4.52 -13.64
C GLN A 445 -2.78 -5.07 -13.53
N ALA A 446 -2.58 -6.27 -12.96
CA ALA A 446 -1.26 -6.90 -12.93
C ALA A 446 -0.69 -7.12 -14.33
N LYS A 447 -1.53 -7.65 -15.25
CA LYS A 447 -1.16 -7.87 -16.65
C LYS A 447 -0.86 -6.57 -17.41
N ALA A 448 -1.55 -5.49 -17.09
CA ALA A 448 -1.31 -4.18 -17.70
C ALA A 448 0.00 -3.53 -17.19
N ILE A 449 0.34 -3.71 -15.90
CA ILE A 449 1.60 -3.21 -15.35
C ILE A 449 2.81 -3.97 -15.91
N TYR A 450 2.69 -5.29 -15.99
CA TYR A 450 3.76 -6.21 -16.38
C TYR A 450 3.35 -7.03 -17.60
N PRO A 451 3.46 -6.47 -18.82
CA PRO A 451 3.12 -7.17 -20.05
C PRO A 451 4.09 -8.34 -20.32
N ASN A 452 3.75 -9.17 -21.29
CA ASN A 452 4.60 -10.28 -21.76
C ASN A 452 4.99 -11.28 -20.65
N GLU A 453 4.01 -11.76 -19.87
CA GLU A 453 4.17 -12.79 -18.83
C GLU A 453 5.01 -12.37 -17.61
N LYS A 454 5.56 -11.14 -17.57
CA LYS A 454 6.28 -10.64 -16.38
C LYS A 454 5.41 -10.58 -15.13
N TRP A 455 4.09 -10.44 -15.29
CA TRP A 455 3.15 -10.48 -14.17
C TRP A 455 3.13 -11.86 -13.49
N GLU A 456 3.40 -12.96 -14.22
CA GLU A 456 3.50 -14.31 -13.66
C GLU A 456 4.73 -14.40 -12.75
N ILE A 457 5.88 -13.83 -13.17
CA ILE A 457 7.08 -13.76 -12.33
C ILE A 457 6.79 -13.05 -11.01
N MET A 458 5.99 -11.99 -11.06
CA MET A 458 5.56 -11.31 -9.83
C MET A 458 4.69 -12.21 -8.96
N MET A 459 3.73 -12.92 -9.56
CA MET A 459 2.84 -13.85 -8.83
C MET A 459 3.59 -15.02 -8.20
N ASP A 460 4.58 -15.60 -8.89
CA ASP A 460 5.41 -16.69 -8.39
C ASP A 460 6.23 -16.33 -7.15
N ASN A 461 6.51 -15.04 -6.95
CA ASN A 461 7.19 -14.55 -5.76
C ASN A 461 6.24 -14.20 -4.59
N MET A 462 4.93 -14.46 -4.73
CA MET A 462 3.94 -14.25 -3.67
C MET A 462 3.66 -15.56 -2.94
N ALA A 463 4.05 -15.65 -1.68
CA ALA A 463 3.73 -16.83 -0.85
C ALA A 463 2.25 -16.88 -0.44
N ALA A 464 1.55 -15.76 -0.51
CA ALA A 464 0.11 -15.67 -0.26
C ALA A 464 -0.59 -14.76 -1.28
N VAL A 465 -1.77 -15.18 -1.74
CA VAL A 465 -2.67 -14.35 -2.55
C VAL A 465 -4.04 -14.35 -1.89
N VAL A 466 -4.58 -13.15 -1.61
CA VAL A 466 -5.90 -12.99 -0.99
C VAL A 466 -6.84 -12.33 -2.01
N PHE A 467 -7.84 -13.07 -2.43
CA PHE A 467 -8.89 -12.59 -3.32
C PHE A 467 -10.13 -12.18 -2.53
N LEU A 468 -10.48 -10.90 -2.59
CA LEU A 468 -11.57 -10.28 -1.84
C LEU A 468 -12.83 -10.00 -2.69
N GLY A 469 -12.87 -10.54 -3.89
CA GLY A 469 -13.95 -10.31 -4.84
C GLY A 469 -13.59 -9.32 -5.94
N SER A 470 -14.34 -9.34 -7.01
CA SER A 470 -14.12 -8.51 -8.19
C SER A 470 -15.42 -7.95 -8.75
N GLY A 471 -15.31 -6.93 -9.59
CA GLY A 471 -16.46 -6.35 -10.27
C GLY A 471 -17.15 -7.37 -11.20
N PRO A 472 -18.45 -7.21 -11.49
CA PRO A 472 -19.25 -8.21 -12.22
C PRO A 472 -18.77 -8.44 -13.67
N GLN A 473 -18.01 -7.51 -14.23
CA GLN A 473 -17.48 -7.59 -15.61
C GLN A 473 -15.98 -7.98 -15.68
N ALA A 474 -15.36 -8.29 -14.54
CA ALA A 474 -13.95 -8.66 -14.47
C ALA A 474 -13.69 -10.13 -14.93
N LYS A 475 -14.02 -10.42 -16.18
CA LYS A 475 -14.03 -11.77 -16.76
C LYS A 475 -12.68 -12.48 -16.60
N SER A 476 -11.58 -11.82 -16.97
CA SER A 476 -10.23 -12.39 -16.86
C SER A 476 -9.83 -12.72 -15.41
N THR A 477 -10.30 -11.95 -14.44
CA THR A 477 -10.08 -12.23 -13.02
C THR A 477 -10.90 -13.44 -12.56
N HIS A 478 -12.18 -13.54 -12.98
CA HIS A 478 -13.01 -14.70 -12.63
C HIS A 478 -12.46 -15.99 -13.21
N GLU A 479 -12.00 -15.96 -14.46
CA GLU A 479 -11.39 -17.10 -15.13
C GLU A 479 -10.08 -17.51 -14.42
N TYR A 480 -9.19 -16.55 -14.18
CA TYR A 480 -7.92 -16.81 -13.48
C TYR A 480 -8.11 -17.44 -12.10
N ILE A 481 -8.98 -16.86 -11.26
CA ILE A 481 -9.26 -17.41 -9.93
C ILE A 481 -9.88 -18.81 -10.02
N SER A 482 -10.81 -19.03 -10.94
CA SER A 482 -11.42 -20.36 -11.16
C SER A 482 -10.41 -21.41 -11.63
N GLU A 483 -9.46 -21.03 -12.47
CA GLU A 483 -8.38 -21.91 -12.94
C GLU A 483 -7.38 -22.20 -11.84
N THR A 484 -6.97 -21.18 -11.07
CA THR A 484 -6.05 -21.34 -9.93
C THR A 484 -6.64 -22.20 -8.81
N LEU A 485 -7.97 -22.18 -8.62
CA LEU A 485 -8.66 -23.05 -7.67
C LEU A 485 -8.61 -24.51 -8.07
N GLY A 486 -8.36 -24.82 -9.35
CA GLY A 486 -8.25 -26.18 -9.85
C GLY A 486 -9.58 -26.94 -9.91
N ASN A 487 -9.46 -28.24 -10.09
CA ASN A 487 -10.56 -29.14 -10.34
C ASN A 487 -10.61 -30.25 -9.30
N ALA A 488 -11.83 -30.64 -8.94
CA ALA A 488 -12.11 -31.83 -8.16
C ALA A 488 -12.75 -32.90 -9.06
N THR A 489 -12.65 -34.15 -8.67
CA THR A 489 -13.31 -35.27 -9.35
C THR A 489 -14.69 -35.51 -8.74
N ALA A 490 -15.74 -35.40 -9.52
CA ALA A 490 -17.11 -35.65 -9.09
C ALA A 490 -17.68 -36.96 -9.72
N ASP A 491 -18.48 -37.68 -8.96
CA ASP A 491 -19.25 -38.82 -9.50
C ASP A 491 -20.43 -38.28 -10.32
N LYS A 492 -20.47 -38.67 -11.59
CA LYS A 492 -21.59 -38.39 -12.47
C LYS A 492 -22.40 -39.65 -12.67
N ARG A 493 -23.69 -39.55 -12.41
CA ARG A 493 -24.67 -40.61 -12.67
C ARG A 493 -25.52 -40.21 -13.87
N ASP A 494 -25.46 -41.00 -14.93
CA ASP A 494 -26.31 -40.84 -16.11
C ASP A 494 -27.39 -41.90 -16.08
N ASP A 495 -28.64 -41.48 -15.85
CA ASP A 495 -29.84 -42.31 -15.89
C ASP A 495 -30.45 -42.23 -17.30
N ARG A 496 -30.35 -43.31 -18.07
CA ARG A 496 -31.02 -43.44 -19.35
C ARG A 496 -32.26 -44.30 -19.20
N MET A 497 -33.42 -43.72 -19.33
CA MET A 497 -34.69 -44.45 -19.45
C MET A 497 -35.16 -44.45 -20.89
N SER A 498 -35.26 -45.63 -21.50
CA SER A 498 -35.90 -45.79 -22.78
C SER A 498 -37.35 -46.25 -22.57
N PHE A 499 -38.30 -45.51 -23.10
CA PHE A 499 -39.73 -45.83 -23.02
C PHE A 499 -40.15 -46.49 -24.35
N GLY A 500 -40.59 -47.74 -24.30
CA GLY A 500 -41.05 -48.54 -25.45
C GLY A 500 -41.39 -49.96 -25.05
N VAL A 501 -41.79 -50.80 -26.03
CA VAL A 501 -42.17 -52.19 -25.80
C VAL A 501 -41.02 -53.04 -25.22
N ASN A 502 -39.76 -52.54 -25.38
CA ASN A 502 -38.55 -53.04 -24.70
C ASN A 502 -37.92 -51.94 -23.85
N SER A 503 -38.57 -51.60 -22.73
CA SER A 503 -38.04 -50.63 -21.78
C SER A 503 -36.76 -51.17 -21.12
N SER A 504 -35.63 -50.46 -21.29
CA SER A 504 -34.39 -50.73 -20.57
C SER A 504 -34.03 -49.50 -19.72
N SER A 505 -33.70 -49.74 -18.48
CA SER A 505 -33.10 -48.76 -17.61
C SER A 505 -31.60 -49.02 -17.49
N ASP A 506 -30.80 -48.12 -18.00
CA ASP A 506 -29.37 -48.23 -17.96
C ASP A 506 -28.77 -47.18 -17.02
N LEU A 507 -28.08 -47.63 -16.00
CA LEU A 507 -27.43 -46.82 -14.99
C LEU A 507 -25.93 -46.79 -15.29
N SER A 508 -25.44 -45.65 -15.78
CA SER A 508 -24.01 -45.49 -16.01
C SER A 508 -23.43 -44.51 -14.97
N TYR A 509 -22.37 -44.96 -14.34
CA TYR A 509 -21.56 -44.10 -13.45
C TYR A 509 -20.29 -43.70 -14.17
N SER A 510 -20.02 -42.43 -14.28
CA SER A 510 -18.77 -41.88 -14.82
C SER A 510 -18.20 -40.83 -13.85
N LYS A 511 -16.91 -40.56 -14.03
CA LYS A 511 -16.27 -39.41 -13.33
C LYS A 511 -16.34 -38.22 -14.24
N ALA A 512 -16.54 -37.04 -13.63
CA ALA A 512 -16.55 -35.76 -14.34
C ALA A 512 -15.64 -34.80 -13.63
N GLU A 513 -15.03 -33.96 -14.41
CA GLU A 513 -14.31 -32.80 -13.94
C GLU A 513 -15.30 -31.78 -13.34
N LEU A 514 -15.06 -31.37 -12.11
CA LEU A 514 -15.81 -30.32 -11.43
C LEU A 514 -14.87 -29.26 -10.95
N LYS A 515 -14.95 -28.05 -11.51
CA LYS A 515 -14.21 -26.88 -10.99
C LYS A 515 -14.59 -26.65 -9.53
N LEU A 516 -13.62 -26.40 -8.66
CA LEU A 516 -13.86 -26.12 -7.24
C LEU A 516 -14.78 -24.89 -7.08
N MET A 517 -14.57 -23.85 -7.91
CA MET A 517 -15.55 -22.80 -8.22
C MET A 517 -15.51 -22.45 -9.70
N THR A 518 -16.66 -22.40 -10.33
CA THR A 518 -16.78 -21.89 -11.71
C THR A 518 -16.57 -20.37 -11.75
N PRO A 519 -16.19 -19.77 -12.89
CA PRO A 519 -16.08 -18.32 -13.04
C PRO A 519 -17.37 -17.58 -12.64
N GLY A 520 -18.54 -18.19 -12.88
CA GLY A 520 -19.83 -17.66 -12.48
C GLY A 520 -20.06 -17.67 -10.96
N GLN A 521 -19.50 -18.65 -10.24
CA GLN A 521 -19.54 -18.70 -8.76
C GLN A 521 -18.56 -17.68 -8.17
N VAL A 522 -17.34 -17.56 -8.71
CA VAL A 522 -16.35 -16.53 -8.32
C VAL A 522 -16.98 -15.13 -8.45
N ARG A 523 -17.67 -14.85 -9.57
CA ARG A 523 -18.39 -13.57 -9.77
C ARG A 523 -19.45 -13.28 -8.72
N ARG A 524 -20.10 -14.29 -8.19
CA ARG A 524 -21.22 -14.19 -7.22
C ARG A 524 -20.77 -14.41 -5.77
N MET A 525 -19.46 -14.42 -5.51
CA MET A 525 -18.94 -14.57 -4.15
C MET A 525 -19.51 -13.46 -3.27
N PRO A 526 -20.01 -13.78 -2.07
CA PRO A 526 -20.54 -12.79 -1.13
C PRO A 526 -19.49 -11.72 -0.79
N PRO A 527 -19.92 -10.46 -0.61
CA PRO A 527 -18.99 -9.35 -0.33
C PRO A 527 -18.18 -9.51 0.97
N THR A 528 -18.67 -10.36 1.88
CA THR A 528 -18.05 -10.62 3.20
C THR A 528 -17.06 -11.78 3.20
N GLU A 529 -16.95 -12.51 2.09
CA GLU A 529 -16.11 -13.71 1.97
C GLU A 529 -14.88 -13.47 1.11
N CYS A 530 -13.87 -14.30 1.31
CA CYS A 530 -12.59 -14.24 0.58
C CYS A 530 -12.07 -15.63 0.24
N ILE A 531 -11.16 -15.66 -0.74
CA ILE A 531 -10.39 -16.85 -1.09
C ILE A 531 -8.92 -16.56 -0.83
N ILE A 532 -8.23 -17.49 -0.19
CA ILE A 532 -6.82 -17.38 0.17
C ILE A 532 -6.08 -18.52 -0.48
N PHE A 533 -5.06 -18.19 -1.24
CA PHE A 533 -4.09 -19.12 -1.78
C PHE A 533 -2.81 -18.99 -0.98
N LEU A 534 -2.31 -20.10 -0.45
CA LEU A 534 -1.04 -20.18 0.26
C LEU A 534 -0.12 -21.16 -0.46
N GLU A 535 1.14 -20.81 -0.48
CA GLU A 535 2.19 -21.67 -1.07
C GLU A 535 2.09 -23.12 -0.59
N SER A 536 2.11 -24.06 -1.55
CA SER A 536 2.10 -25.51 -1.31
C SER A 536 0.92 -26.03 -0.47
N ARG A 537 -0.23 -25.35 -0.50
CA ARG A 537 -1.43 -25.70 0.25
C ARG A 537 -2.69 -25.61 -0.60
N PRO A 538 -3.72 -26.42 -0.26
CA PRO A 538 -5.04 -26.24 -0.87
C PRO A 538 -5.62 -24.85 -0.59
N PRO A 539 -6.48 -24.33 -1.47
CA PRO A 539 -7.11 -23.02 -1.29
C PRO A 539 -8.02 -22.99 -0.05
N ILE A 540 -8.16 -21.81 0.52
CA ILE A 540 -9.00 -21.59 1.71
C ILE A 540 -10.13 -20.63 1.33
N TYR A 541 -11.36 -20.97 1.74
CA TYR A 541 -12.52 -20.12 1.63
C TYR A 541 -12.95 -19.69 3.03
N ASP A 542 -12.98 -18.37 3.31
CA ASP A 542 -13.22 -17.88 4.64
C ASP A 542 -13.92 -16.51 4.64
N THR A 543 -14.30 -16.03 5.81
CA THR A 543 -14.90 -14.73 6.06
C THR A 543 -13.80 -13.66 6.16
N LYS A 544 -14.00 -12.48 5.56
CA LYS A 544 -13.08 -11.36 5.68
C LYS A 544 -12.99 -10.83 7.10
N ALA A 545 -11.82 -10.36 7.51
CA ALA A 545 -11.59 -9.74 8.80
C ALA A 545 -12.15 -8.29 8.85
N ILE A 546 -13.44 -8.10 8.57
CA ILE A 546 -14.10 -6.80 8.61
C ILE A 546 -14.35 -6.41 10.07
N PRO A 547 -13.89 -5.25 10.56
CA PRO A 547 -13.96 -4.89 11.98
C PRO A 547 -15.26 -4.23 12.42
N PHE A 548 -16.32 -4.25 11.60
CA PHE A 548 -17.63 -3.66 11.89
C PHE A 548 -18.75 -4.46 11.25
N ASP A 549 -19.92 -4.39 11.86
CA ASP A 549 -21.11 -5.09 11.36
C ASP A 549 -21.58 -4.54 10.01
N LYS A 550 -22.12 -5.42 9.19
CA LYS A 550 -22.69 -5.11 7.88
C LYS A 550 -24.07 -5.77 7.77
N PRO A 551 -25.10 -5.17 8.40
CA PRO A 551 -26.46 -5.73 8.42
C PRO A 551 -27.04 -5.94 7.02
N GLU A 552 -26.68 -5.10 6.07
CA GLU A 552 -27.09 -5.19 4.66
C GLU A 552 -26.65 -6.49 3.98
N TYR A 553 -25.62 -7.16 4.51
CA TYR A 553 -25.13 -8.47 4.06
C TYR A 553 -25.40 -9.59 5.07
N GLY A 554 -26.14 -9.30 6.15
CA GLY A 554 -26.37 -10.24 7.25
C GLY A 554 -25.07 -10.61 8.00
N PHE A 555 -24.08 -9.72 7.99
CA PHE A 555 -22.75 -9.95 8.55
C PHE A 555 -22.61 -9.30 9.92
N THR A 556 -22.11 -10.08 10.88
CA THR A 556 -21.70 -9.61 12.21
C THR A 556 -20.21 -9.87 12.36
N ALA A 557 -19.45 -8.83 12.64
CA ALA A 557 -18.00 -8.93 12.82
C ALA A 557 -17.65 -9.64 14.13
N ALA A 558 -16.52 -10.34 14.15
CA ALA A 558 -16.01 -10.96 15.36
C ALA A 558 -15.65 -9.89 16.42
N ASP A 559 -15.94 -10.15 17.69
CA ASP A 559 -15.77 -9.18 18.77
C ASP A 559 -14.31 -8.72 18.90
N TRP A 560 -13.33 -9.62 18.76
CA TRP A 560 -11.92 -9.29 18.82
C TRP A 560 -11.46 -8.29 17.74
N LEU A 561 -12.09 -8.32 16.55
CA LEU A 561 -11.83 -7.35 15.49
C LEU A 561 -12.45 -5.99 15.81
N LYS A 562 -13.69 -5.99 16.29
CA LYS A 562 -14.39 -4.77 16.70
C LYS A 562 -13.65 -4.06 17.82
N ASP A 563 -13.32 -4.79 18.88
CA ASP A 563 -12.67 -4.23 20.07
C ASP A 563 -11.33 -3.61 19.72
N ARG A 564 -10.51 -4.32 18.93
CA ARG A 564 -9.20 -3.84 18.51
C ARG A 564 -9.30 -2.61 17.62
N TYR A 565 -10.17 -2.63 16.63
CA TYR A 565 -10.34 -1.51 15.71
C TYR A 565 -10.96 -0.30 16.42
N SER A 566 -11.98 -0.51 17.26
CA SER A 566 -12.60 0.55 18.05
C SER A 566 -11.64 1.19 19.03
N ALA A 567 -10.77 0.40 19.68
CA ALA A 567 -9.74 0.92 20.57
C ALA A 567 -8.73 1.81 19.83
N ALA A 568 -8.39 1.46 18.58
CA ALA A 568 -7.53 2.30 17.74
C ALA A 568 -8.24 3.60 17.35
N MET A 569 -9.50 3.53 16.91
CA MET A 569 -10.27 4.71 16.51
C MET A 569 -10.60 5.65 17.68
N ALA A 570 -10.71 5.11 18.89
CA ALA A 570 -10.97 5.91 20.09
C ALA A 570 -9.80 6.84 20.48
N LEU A 571 -8.61 6.65 19.90
CA LEU A 571 -7.47 7.55 20.11
C LEU A 571 -7.62 8.87 19.34
N GLY A 572 -8.57 8.96 18.43
CA GLY A 572 -8.80 10.12 17.57
C GLY A 572 -7.89 10.15 16.34
N ASP A 573 -8.05 11.18 15.54
CA ASP A 573 -7.30 11.38 14.32
C ASP A 573 -5.86 11.80 14.62
N TYR A 574 -4.92 11.34 13.80
CA TYR A 574 -3.52 11.71 13.86
C TYR A 574 -3.25 12.83 12.84
N GLU A 575 -2.54 13.81 13.29
CA GLU A 575 -1.99 14.87 12.45
C GLU A 575 -0.48 14.87 12.59
N HIS A 576 0.21 14.82 11.45
CA HIS A 576 1.66 14.91 11.45
C HIS A 576 2.08 16.34 11.76
N PRO A 577 3.13 16.57 12.56
CA PRO A 577 3.50 17.94 12.97
C PRO A 577 3.78 18.85 11.78
N VAL A 578 3.17 20.01 11.76
CA VAL A 578 3.45 21.08 10.80
C VAL A 578 4.79 21.74 11.18
N ARG A 579 5.72 21.80 10.23
CA ARG A 579 7.06 22.40 10.45
C ARG A 579 7.42 23.43 9.40
N THR A 580 6.44 23.83 8.62
CA THR A 580 6.62 24.80 7.56
C THR A 580 5.49 25.80 7.54
N ILE A 581 5.77 26.97 7.06
CA ILE A 581 4.81 28.04 6.84
C ILE A 581 4.78 28.33 5.35
N TYR A 582 3.59 28.36 4.75
CA TYR A 582 3.43 28.80 3.37
C TYR A 582 3.41 30.31 3.28
N ASP A 583 4.41 30.90 2.64
CA ASP A 583 4.46 32.32 2.30
C ASP A 583 3.74 32.54 0.97
N ALA A 584 2.46 32.88 1.04
CA ALA A 584 1.62 33.10 -0.14
C ALA A 584 2.08 34.28 -1.00
N LYS A 585 2.79 35.26 -0.44
CA LYS A 585 3.29 36.43 -1.16
C LYS A 585 4.42 36.07 -2.13
N ASN A 586 5.29 35.15 -1.72
CA ASN A 586 6.46 34.75 -2.50
C ASN A 586 6.33 33.32 -3.05
N PHE A 587 5.17 32.68 -2.91
CA PHE A 587 4.89 31.32 -3.38
C PHE A 587 5.94 30.29 -2.95
N ARG A 588 6.28 30.29 -1.65
CA ARG A 588 7.32 29.41 -1.09
C ARG A 588 6.96 28.91 0.30
N TYR A 589 7.58 27.82 0.70
CA TYR A 589 7.51 27.31 2.06
C TYR A 589 8.75 27.71 2.85
N ILE A 590 8.55 28.19 4.07
CA ILE A 590 9.59 28.49 5.04
C ILE A 590 9.65 27.33 6.02
N THR A 591 10.77 26.60 6.04
CA THR A 591 10.97 25.45 6.93
C THR A 591 11.79 25.86 8.13
N LEU A 592 11.34 25.50 9.32
CA LEU A 592 12.04 25.73 10.57
C LEU A 592 12.76 24.47 11.02
N SER A 593 13.98 24.64 11.53
CA SER A 593 14.77 23.51 12.03
C SER A 593 14.06 22.83 13.21
N ARG A 594 13.91 21.52 13.11
CA ARG A 594 13.34 20.68 14.16
C ARG A 594 14.13 20.77 15.47
N ASP A 595 15.42 20.96 15.38
CA ASP A 595 16.33 21.04 16.52
C ASP A 595 16.01 22.20 17.45
N LYS A 596 15.31 23.21 16.94
CA LYS A 596 14.87 24.38 17.72
C LYS A 596 13.49 24.21 18.35
N CYS A 597 12.80 23.11 18.08
CA CYS A 597 11.47 22.77 18.64
C CYS A 597 10.43 23.91 18.51
N LEU A 598 10.48 24.69 17.42
CA LEU A 598 9.55 25.77 17.15
C LEU A 598 8.99 25.64 15.74
N ASP A 599 7.69 25.76 15.63
CA ASP A 599 6.99 25.97 14.37
C ASP A 599 6.21 27.29 14.43
N PHE A 600 6.10 27.97 13.31
CA PHE A 600 5.39 29.24 13.18
C PHE A 600 4.24 29.07 12.22
N VAL A 601 3.06 29.47 12.63
CA VAL A 601 1.84 29.41 11.82
C VAL A 601 1.26 30.82 11.74
N THR A 602 0.90 31.24 10.54
CA THR A 602 0.34 32.55 10.27
C THR A 602 -1.13 32.52 9.89
N ASP A 603 -1.66 31.35 9.55
CA ASP A 603 -3.07 31.18 9.24
C ASP A 603 -3.92 31.19 10.51
N ARG A 604 -4.92 32.06 10.54
CA ARG A 604 -5.70 32.36 11.75
C ARG A 604 -6.62 31.22 12.17
N GLU A 605 -7.26 30.55 11.23
CA GLU A 605 -8.11 29.38 11.55
C GLU A 605 -7.26 28.25 12.10
N GLU A 606 -6.09 28.03 11.49
CA GLU A 606 -5.13 27.05 11.95
C GLU A 606 -4.56 27.42 13.33
N ILE A 607 -4.30 28.70 13.61
CA ILE A 607 -3.89 29.17 14.93
C ILE A 607 -4.94 28.81 15.99
N GLU A 608 -6.21 29.08 15.74
CA GLU A 608 -7.27 28.75 16.70
C GLU A 608 -7.46 27.26 16.85
N ARG A 609 -7.38 26.51 15.76
CA ARG A 609 -7.40 25.04 15.79
C ARG A 609 -6.26 24.48 16.65
N LEU A 610 -5.04 24.94 16.45
CA LEU A 610 -3.86 24.48 17.18
C LEU A 610 -3.89 24.92 18.65
N LYS A 611 -4.44 26.09 18.98
CA LYS A 611 -4.68 26.50 20.37
C LYS A 611 -5.64 25.56 21.11
N VAL A 612 -6.69 25.10 20.42
CA VAL A 612 -7.62 24.10 20.98
C VAL A 612 -6.91 22.78 21.17
N MET A 613 -6.16 22.33 20.17
CA MET A 613 -5.39 21.09 20.24
C MET A 613 -4.31 21.12 21.32
N ALA A 614 -3.59 22.20 21.48
CA ALA A 614 -2.56 22.38 22.52
C ALA A 614 -3.09 22.15 23.95
N LYS A 615 -4.39 22.29 24.18
CA LYS A 615 -5.03 22.00 25.47
C LYS A 615 -5.19 20.50 25.74
N THR A 616 -5.28 19.70 24.70
CA THR A 616 -5.60 18.27 24.76
C THR A 616 -4.49 17.38 24.22
N ASP A 617 -3.69 17.88 23.28
CA ASP A 617 -2.63 17.11 22.61
C ASP A 617 -1.29 17.31 23.32
N LYS A 618 -0.72 16.20 23.77
CA LYS A 618 0.57 16.19 24.49
C LYS A 618 1.77 16.45 23.57
N THR A 619 1.60 16.46 22.27
CA THR A 619 2.67 16.77 21.31
C THR A 619 2.92 18.28 21.17
N ILE A 620 1.97 19.10 21.59
CA ILE A 620 2.08 20.56 21.61
C ILE A 620 2.28 21.02 23.05
N TYR A 621 3.50 21.37 23.41
CA TYR A 621 3.87 21.72 24.79
C TYR A 621 3.78 23.21 25.10
N SER A 622 3.87 24.06 24.09
CA SER A 622 3.71 25.50 24.21
C SER A 622 3.04 26.05 22.96
N CYS A 623 2.05 26.90 23.15
CA CYS A 623 1.29 27.53 22.09
C CYS A 623 1.03 29.00 22.49
N GLU A 624 1.72 29.94 21.86
CA GLU A 624 1.69 31.34 22.17
C GLU A 624 1.49 32.16 20.88
N VAL A 625 0.80 33.29 20.94
CA VAL A 625 0.60 34.19 19.81
C VAL A 625 1.30 35.50 20.11
N ASP A 626 2.12 35.99 19.22
CA ASP A 626 2.75 37.30 19.34
C ASP A 626 1.90 38.43 18.73
N GLU A 627 2.40 39.67 18.87
CA GLU A 627 1.75 40.89 18.35
C GLU A 627 1.58 40.88 16.80
N ARG A 628 2.25 39.97 16.10
CA ARG A 628 2.22 39.84 14.65
C ARG A 628 1.24 38.75 14.17
N ASP A 629 0.35 38.25 15.04
CA ASP A 629 -0.54 37.13 14.76
C ASP A 629 0.20 35.87 14.32
N LEU A 630 1.40 35.63 14.88
CA LEU A 630 2.18 34.41 14.68
C LEU A 630 1.95 33.46 15.85
N LEU A 631 1.60 32.23 15.55
CA LEU A 631 1.53 31.15 16.52
C LEU A 631 2.90 30.49 16.66
N TYR A 632 3.42 30.48 17.87
CA TYR A 632 4.64 29.76 18.22
C TYR A 632 4.27 28.42 18.87
N LEU A 633 4.76 27.34 18.31
CA LEU A 633 4.57 26.00 18.83
C LEU A 633 5.89 25.45 19.37
N SER A 634 5.90 24.97 20.58
CA SER A 634 7.04 24.26 21.14
C SER A 634 6.72 22.80 21.31
N PHE A 635 7.53 21.94 20.73
CA PHE A 635 7.46 20.49 20.82
C PHE A 635 8.42 19.89 21.88
N ASP A 636 9.04 20.74 22.69
CA ASP A 636 9.92 20.28 23.78
C ASP A 636 9.08 19.76 24.94
N SER A 637 9.18 18.46 25.20
CA SER A 637 8.47 17.79 26.29
C SER A 637 9.00 18.12 27.68
N ALA A 638 10.18 18.70 27.78
CA ALA A 638 10.84 18.92 29.06
C ALA A 638 10.33 20.18 29.78
N ARG A 639 9.85 21.21 29.08
CA ARG A 639 9.34 22.43 29.68
C ARG A 639 8.46 23.25 28.75
N LYS A 640 7.51 23.98 29.33
CA LYS A 640 6.90 25.14 28.69
C LYS A 640 7.93 26.25 28.56
N ARG A 641 8.04 26.82 27.36
CA ARG A 641 8.90 27.99 27.11
C ARG A 641 8.14 29.26 27.40
N SER A 642 8.86 30.28 27.90
CA SER A 642 8.31 31.62 28.01
C SER A 642 8.29 32.29 26.66
N MET A 643 7.47 33.36 26.50
CA MET A 643 7.46 34.16 25.27
C MET A 643 8.83 34.78 24.95
N ASP A 644 9.59 35.21 25.97
CA ASP A 644 10.94 35.75 25.78
C ASP A 644 11.91 34.70 25.23
N GLU A 645 11.81 33.45 25.74
CA GLU A 645 12.62 32.32 25.22
C GLU A 645 12.22 31.96 23.79
N ILE A 646 10.94 31.93 23.48
CA ILE A 646 10.42 31.69 22.13
C ILE A 646 10.89 32.79 21.16
N ALA A 647 10.79 34.05 21.58
CA ALA A 647 11.26 35.20 20.79
C ALA A 647 12.77 35.17 20.56
N GLU A 648 13.57 34.69 21.55
CA GLU A 648 15.02 34.54 21.37
C GLU A 648 15.37 33.44 20.44
N LEU A 649 14.71 32.26 20.55
CA LEU A 649 14.86 31.15 19.62
C LEU A 649 14.45 31.54 18.19
N TYR A 650 13.39 32.32 18.06
CA TYR A 650 12.99 32.89 16.77
C TYR A 650 14.08 33.77 16.18
N ARG A 651 14.63 34.73 16.95
CA ARG A 651 15.73 35.61 16.53
C ARG A 651 16.98 34.81 16.14
N GLN A 652 17.31 33.74 16.86
CA GLN A 652 18.43 32.85 16.53
C GLN A 652 18.14 32.07 15.25
N ALA A 653 16.92 31.54 15.07
CA ALA A 653 16.52 30.83 13.86
C ALA A 653 16.58 31.74 12.62
N VAL A 654 16.23 33.01 12.79
CA VAL A 654 16.33 34.03 11.74
C VAL A 654 17.78 34.37 11.39
N LYS A 655 18.70 34.39 12.38
CA LYS A 655 20.11 34.74 12.17
C LYS A 655 20.94 33.64 11.50
N GLU A 656 20.58 32.38 11.65
CA GLU A 656 21.38 31.25 11.15
C GLU A 656 21.17 30.95 9.66
N SER A 657 20.17 31.57 9.03
CA SER A 657 19.90 31.40 7.62
C SER A 657 19.64 32.75 6.98
N GLU A 658 20.65 33.32 6.29
CA GLU A 658 20.51 34.62 5.61
C GLU A 658 19.41 34.60 4.54
N GLU A 659 19.23 33.49 3.82
CA GLU A 659 18.16 33.31 2.85
C GLU A 659 16.78 33.14 3.54
N GLU A 660 16.71 32.39 4.63
CA GLU A 660 15.51 32.29 5.47
C GLU A 660 15.20 33.62 6.17
N VAL A 661 16.22 34.39 6.54
CA VAL A 661 16.05 35.75 7.11
C VAL A 661 15.35 36.71 6.16
N GLU A 662 15.67 36.67 4.85
CA GLU A 662 14.93 37.50 3.87
C GLU A 662 13.50 36.99 3.68
N GLN A 663 13.29 35.71 3.80
CA GLN A 663 11.97 35.08 3.71
C GLN A 663 11.10 35.41 4.92
N ILE A 664 11.66 35.34 6.12
CA ILE A 664 11.00 35.71 7.35
C ILE A 664 10.87 37.26 7.45
N LYS A 665 11.82 38.00 6.90
CA LYS A 665 11.65 39.47 6.70
C LYS A 665 10.49 39.76 5.74
N GLY A 666 10.22 38.93 4.76
CA GLY A 666 9.01 39.00 3.92
C GLY A 666 7.72 38.86 4.74
N LEU A 667 7.70 37.98 5.73
CA LEU A 667 6.61 37.87 6.72
C LEU A 667 6.62 39.04 7.73
N ALA A 668 7.80 39.50 8.11
CA ALA A 668 7.98 40.68 8.97
C ALA A 668 7.78 42.02 8.24
N LEU A 669 7.90 42.06 6.91
CA LEU A 669 7.57 43.21 6.04
C LEU A 669 6.06 43.44 5.91
N LEU A 670 5.23 42.52 6.32
CA LEU A 670 3.84 42.83 6.69
C LEU A 670 3.78 43.79 7.91
N HIS A 671 4.89 43.98 8.63
CA HIS A 671 5.05 44.96 9.70
C HIS A 671 5.51 46.35 9.25
N ASP A 672 6.23 46.45 8.12
CA ASP A 672 6.70 47.71 7.53
C ASP A 672 5.70 48.30 6.50
N VAL A 673 4.59 47.64 6.29
CA VAL A 673 3.41 48.36 5.78
C VAL A 673 2.98 49.26 6.90
N ASP A 674 3.26 50.53 6.75
CA ASP A 674 2.92 51.57 7.72
C ASP A 674 1.41 51.45 7.96
N THR A 675 1.05 50.77 9.06
CA THR A 675 -0.35 50.53 9.43
C THR A 675 -1.08 51.86 9.58
N GLU A 676 -0.36 52.93 10.01
CA GLU A 676 -0.89 54.29 10.10
C GLU A 676 -1.15 54.88 8.70
N GLU A 677 -0.29 54.61 7.72
CA GLU A 677 -0.47 55.09 6.34
C GLU A 677 -1.62 54.34 5.62
N LEU A 678 -1.79 53.04 5.84
CA LEU A 678 -2.92 52.27 5.30
C LEU A 678 -4.25 52.69 5.90
N ILE A 679 -4.31 52.84 7.21
CA ILE A 679 -5.52 53.32 7.92
C ILE A 679 -5.86 54.75 7.47
N LYS A 680 -4.87 55.62 7.43
CA LYS A 680 -5.05 57.00 6.97
C LYS A 680 -5.51 57.06 5.52
N LYS A 681 -4.95 56.25 4.63
CA LYS A 681 -5.38 56.15 3.23
C LYS A 681 -6.81 55.63 3.08
N ALA A 682 -7.23 54.71 3.95
CA ALA A 682 -8.60 54.18 3.97
C ALA A 682 -9.60 55.23 4.50
N GLU A 683 -9.19 56.02 5.52
CA GLU A 683 -10.01 57.13 6.08
C GLU A 683 -10.10 58.33 5.14
N GLU A 684 -9.06 58.64 4.36
CA GLU A 684 -9.00 59.69 3.35
C GLU A 684 -9.68 59.34 2.02
N THR A 685 -10.09 58.07 1.82
CA THR A 685 -10.77 57.62 0.58
C THR A 685 -12.13 58.35 0.47
N ASP A 686 -12.34 59.01 -0.66
CA ASP A 686 -13.54 59.82 -0.91
C ASP A 686 -14.82 58.98 -0.87
N LYS A 687 -15.57 59.14 0.23
CA LYS A 687 -16.82 58.40 0.53
C LYS A 687 -18.06 59.16 0.02
N THR A 688 -17.91 60.12 -0.89
CA THR A 688 -18.99 61.01 -1.36
C THR A 688 -20.22 60.35 -1.98
N GLY A 689 -20.21 59.04 -2.19
CA GLY A 689 -21.37 58.24 -2.62
C GLY A 689 -22.01 57.36 -1.52
N TRP A 690 -21.44 57.30 -0.33
CA TRP A 690 -21.80 56.30 0.69
C TRP A 690 -22.21 56.89 2.04
N THR A 691 -22.40 58.21 2.10
CA THR A 691 -22.78 58.88 3.34
C THR A 691 -24.19 58.49 3.78
N GLY A 692 -24.26 57.71 4.86
CA GLY A 692 -25.52 57.30 5.51
C GLY A 692 -25.87 55.81 5.39
N ASP A 693 -25.08 55.01 4.67
CA ASP A 693 -25.28 53.55 4.61
C ASP A 693 -24.59 52.90 5.82
N THR A 694 -25.30 51.94 6.46
CA THR A 694 -24.73 51.09 7.50
C THR A 694 -24.01 49.91 6.83
N PHE A 695 -23.10 49.24 7.56
CA PHE A 695 -22.46 48.03 7.05
C PHE A 695 -23.48 46.95 6.65
N ALA A 696 -24.59 46.84 7.38
CA ALA A 696 -25.70 45.95 7.06
C ALA A 696 -26.38 46.31 5.72
N ASP A 697 -26.52 47.60 5.41
CA ASP A 697 -27.06 48.07 4.13
C ASP A 697 -26.14 47.73 2.96
N LEU A 698 -24.83 47.84 3.15
CA LEU A 698 -23.82 47.44 2.15
C LEU A 698 -23.85 45.94 1.88
N CYS A 699 -23.88 45.15 2.92
CA CYS A 699 -24.02 43.69 2.78
C CYS A 699 -25.32 43.33 2.07
N GLY A 700 -26.46 43.93 2.45
CA GLY A 700 -27.76 43.66 1.83
C GLY A 700 -27.82 43.96 0.33
N ARG A 701 -27.07 44.98 -0.14
CA ARG A 701 -27.07 45.39 -1.57
C ARG A 701 -26.01 44.71 -2.41
N TYR A 702 -24.88 44.37 -1.85
CA TYR A 702 -23.69 44.00 -2.64
C TYR A 702 -23.10 42.64 -2.31
N TRP A 703 -23.58 41.94 -1.26
CA TRP A 703 -23.04 40.63 -0.83
C TRP A 703 -22.96 39.62 -1.96
N ASP A 704 -24.02 39.53 -2.77
CA ASP A 704 -24.07 38.59 -3.91
C ASP A 704 -23.12 38.95 -5.06
N LYS A 705 -22.57 40.18 -5.06
CA LYS A 705 -21.64 40.64 -6.09
C LYS A 705 -20.19 40.52 -5.68
N LEU A 706 -19.93 40.22 -4.41
CA LEU A 706 -18.59 40.01 -3.88
C LEU A 706 -18.06 38.66 -4.31
N LYS A 707 -16.76 38.59 -4.55
CA LYS A 707 -16.05 37.33 -4.75
C LYS A 707 -16.02 36.55 -3.46
N GLU A 708 -15.85 35.24 -3.52
CA GLU A 708 -15.82 34.38 -2.33
C GLU A 708 -14.71 34.81 -1.35
N ILE A 709 -13.51 35.16 -1.86
CA ILE A 709 -12.41 35.67 -1.04
C ILE A 709 -12.77 37.00 -0.29
N GLU A 710 -13.52 37.89 -0.92
CA GLU A 710 -13.96 39.14 -0.31
C GLU A 710 -14.99 38.90 0.81
N LYS A 711 -15.91 37.96 0.59
CA LYS A 711 -16.87 37.49 1.60
C LYS A 711 -16.17 36.85 2.80
N GLU A 712 -15.14 36.06 2.56
CA GLU A 712 -14.33 35.43 3.60
C GLU A 712 -13.60 36.51 4.44
N ILE A 713 -12.94 37.46 3.79
CA ILE A 713 -12.25 38.57 4.50
C ILE A 713 -13.22 39.40 5.35
N ILE A 714 -14.41 39.69 4.83
CA ILE A 714 -15.44 40.43 5.56
C ILE A 714 -15.97 39.59 6.73
N SER A 715 -16.19 38.29 6.54
CA SER A 715 -16.59 37.39 7.63
C SER A 715 -15.54 37.36 8.74
N ASN A 716 -14.28 37.20 8.36
CA ASN A 716 -13.17 37.24 9.32
C ASN A 716 -13.06 38.57 10.06
N ALA A 717 -13.33 39.69 9.37
CA ALA A 717 -13.37 41.03 10.00
C ALA A 717 -14.49 41.16 11.02
N MET A 718 -15.65 40.54 10.78
CA MET A 718 -16.74 40.49 11.77
C MET A 718 -16.34 39.67 13.01
N ASP A 719 -15.68 38.53 12.81
CA ASP A 719 -15.21 37.68 13.89
C ASP A 719 -14.09 38.32 14.71
N ASP A 720 -13.29 39.20 14.08
CA ASP A 720 -12.27 40.03 14.73
C ASP A 720 -12.86 41.13 15.64
N GLY A 721 -14.15 41.35 15.61
CA GLY A 721 -14.85 42.31 16.43
C GLY A 721 -14.52 43.77 16.05
N LEU A 722 -14.22 44.02 14.78
CA LEU A 722 -13.98 45.37 14.27
C LEU A 722 -15.26 46.22 14.38
N ASN A 723 -15.10 47.53 14.58
CA ASN A 723 -16.24 48.42 14.65
C ASN A 723 -16.86 48.69 13.27
N GLU A 724 -18.07 49.25 13.27
CA GLU A 724 -18.84 49.45 12.05
C GLU A 724 -18.13 50.33 11.01
N GLU A 725 -17.39 51.31 11.42
CA GLU A 725 -16.62 52.19 10.53
C GLU A 725 -15.44 51.48 9.90
N GLN A 726 -14.73 50.64 10.67
CA GLN A 726 -13.65 49.80 10.19
C GLN A 726 -14.17 48.74 9.20
N MET A 727 -15.33 48.15 9.48
CA MET A 727 -16.00 47.20 8.59
C MET A 727 -16.40 47.83 7.25
N ILE A 728 -16.92 49.07 7.27
CA ILE A 728 -17.26 49.82 6.05
C ILE A 728 -15.98 50.10 5.24
N ASN A 729 -14.90 50.49 5.87
CA ASN A 729 -13.64 50.78 5.22
C ASN A 729 -13.08 49.55 4.51
N ILE A 730 -13.12 48.36 5.17
CA ILE A 730 -12.71 47.11 4.57
C ILE A 730 -13.61 46.73 3.38
N PHE A 731 -14.93 46.88 3.52
CA PHE A 731 -15.88 46.59 2.46
C PHE A 731 -15.67 47.42 1.19
N LEU A 732 -15.24 48.67 1.37
CA LEU A 732 -14.99 49.60 0.26
C LEU A 732 -13.56 49.56 -0.29
N ALA A 733 -12.66 48.83 0.37
CA ALA A 733 -11.28 48.71 -0.07
C ALA A 733 -11.17 47.82 -1.37
N PRO A 734 -10.14 48.04 -2.20
CA PRO A 734 -9.82 47.11 -3.28
C PRO A 734 -9.55 45.70 -2.73
N THR A 735 -9.93 44.67 -3.48
CA THR A 735 -9.78 43.24 -3.07
C THR A 735 -8.39 42.95 -2.51
N ASP A 736 -7.34 43.47 -3.16
CA ASP A 736 -5.94 43.24 -2.79
C ASP A 736 -5.52 43.91 -1.48
N ASP A 737 -6.26 44.94 -1.05
CA ASP A 737 -5.98 45.71 0.17
C ASP A 737 -6.90 45.33 1.35
N MET A 738 -8.01 44.62 1.11
CA MET A 738 -9.01 44.31 2.12
C MET A 738 -8.45 43.57 3.34
N ASP A 739 -7.69 42.51 3.12
CA ASP A 739 -7.14 41.69 4.23
C ASP A 739 -6.00 42.44 4.96
N ASN A 740 -5.18 43.19 4.21
CA ASN A 740 -4.14 44.02 4.80
C ASN A 740 -4.74 45.11 5.71
N LEU A 741 -5.82 45.70 5.26
CA LEU A 741 -6.55 46.74 6.03
C LEU A 741 -7.24 46.13 7.27
N ARG A 742 -7.83 44.94 7.13
CA ARG A 742 -8.39 44.20 8.25
C ARG A 742 -7.34 43.98 9.35
N ARG A 743 -6.19 43.42 8.94
CA ARG A 743 -5.07 43.17 9.86
C ARG A 743 -4.53 44.43 10.50
N ALA A 744 -4.45 45.53 9.73
CA ALA A 744 -4.04 46.83 10.26
C ALA A 744 -4.97 47.31 11.36
N TYR A 745 -6.29 47.20 11.17
CA TYR A 745 -7.27 47.57 12.20
C TYR A 745 -7.22 46.67 13.43
N VAL A 746 -7.00 45.37 13.26
CA VAL A 746 -6.84 44.46 14.41
C VAL A 746 -5.61 44.82 15.24
N ILE A 747 -4.50 45.18 14.58
CA ILE A 747 -3.26 45.59 15.24
C ILE A 747 -3.47 46.93 15.96
N ASP A 748 -4.10 47.89 15.29
CA ASP A 748 -4.36 49.23 15.87
C ASP A 748 -5.30 49.15 17.08
N ASN A 749 -6.38 48.36 16.99
CA ASN A 749 -7.31 48.14 18.11
C ASN A 749 -6.62 47.47 19.31
N LYS A 750 -5.67 46.52 19.08
CA LYS A 750 -4.88 45.93 20.16
C LYS A 750 -3.94 46.96 20.80
N ARG A 751 -3.25 47.80 20.00
CA ARG A 751 -2.37 48.87 20.52
C ARG A 751 -3.12 49.89 21.35
N ASN A 752 -4.35 50.24 20.93
CA ASN A 752 -5.17 51.24 21.62
C ASN A 752 -5.97 50.67 22.80
N GLY A 753 -6.19 49.31 22.81
CA GLY A 753 -6.88 48.59 23.89
C GLY A 753 -6.02 48.37 25.14
N ASP A 754 -4.71 48.21 24.99
CA ASP A 754 -3.76 48.06 26.10
C ASP A 754 -3.42 49.39 26.81
N ASN A 755 -3.84 50.51 26.22
CA ASN A 755 -3.69 51.87 26.82
C ASN A 755 -4.93 52.33 27.57
N ARG A 756 -5.94 51.50 27.80
CA ARG A 756 -7.09 51.73 28.68
C ARG A 756 -7.16 50.63 29.75
#